data_21f321d0e54d309bd61c3ecfafc82a64
#
_entry.id   21f321d0e54d309bd61c3ecfafc82a64
#
_cell.length_a   1.000
_cell.length_b   1.000
_cell.length_c   1.000
_cell.angle_alpha   90.00
_cell.angle_beta   90.00
_cell.angle_gamma   90.00
#
_symmetry.space_group_name_H-M   'P 1'
#
loop_
_entity.id
_entity.type
_entity.pdbx_description
1 polymer ?
#
loop_
_entity_poly.entity_id
_entity_poly.type
_entity_poly.pdbx_seq_one_letter_code
_entity_poly.pdbx_strand_id
1 'polypeptide(L)'
;MKKKKLLYSAIVAVALALCVALCVGCGEKTENFSVLFKDGDTTVAEVVVESGATVKVPDYGKDGYKLVWMNGDVEYDFDAPVTGNLTLTAAFSVEGHTVTVVNSDDSVLKTLTVPDGGKADLDSVHPSHPSNNRLFTFKGWDKTADNVTEDITVKAVYDYKSLPEDMFNFTLLDDGTYEIAVKNDKDFTDFDFSGEYGLPYEHNGKPVSKIGAYGFAHFANLGDLTGLTYLYVPESVKVVDAYAFMQQEIGEVEFAGLEEIYSLAFLYSNAIVKLPETVNYIEPYAFFSFGEFPEAMTSFDGRIVLSADCKAYYQDKRGGIYTGNGETLVYFGRSTADGESYSSYSIPDGVKYIYPAVFYREYNLESIVFKGDIDTIGSACFYSSGISEYDFRGTVRKIEGSETVYQTKGSATEENLKELRQGAFSQSYAISQSDSFTLPSGLKYIGDNTFFDTGIKEVRLDGVEYVGFMAFWADASYWKLDTIVVTNSDKYYSYEDKALIERGTGPEYNGKAGDTFMVYASCLSGVSGKELLENTDKYVTDTFRVPDGVTAFHPYAFFEANFIRHLVLPEGVRSLPAGFLSSGGSIYVCDDDGNFLGEKTLGMVDISCPSTLTEIDAYDGAEKWLLIDDYHNAIVLRAEGAKGLIFPNGCNLKKLSSFSLYMETDTFVIPASVTDYAGNAVFRVNDVMKFEVEKGNPKYVAFGGWLYEKLGGNELKLVQIPYDPAATELVFPETGDYTLTEIGTMAFRMFSLTNLVIPDTVKRIDAYAFADSTYANVTISASVEYIDDYAFMYGYGLESVTFKGSVPPEVGKEIFFCMFDETLGGTKIYVPEAAYETWLKFLTDYGKKFDVEGYYNNIVTI
;
A
#
# COMPACT_ATOMS: atom_id res chain seq x y z
N MET A 1 22.23 -23.50 44.93
CA MET A 1 22.36 -23.14 46.34
C MET A 1 21.76 -24.23 47.26
N LYS A 2 22.25 -25.44 47.25
CA LYS A 2 21.80 -26.57 48.15
C LYS A 2 22.95 -27.47 48.59
N LYS A 3 24.15 -26.93 48.82
CA LYS A 3 25.33 -27.70 49.33
C LYS A 3 26.20 -26.99 50.41
N LYS A 4 25.65 -26.01 51.15
CA LYS A 4 26.35 -25.31 52.23
C LYS A 4 25.66 -25.37 53.60
N LYS A 5 24.62 -26.23 53.74
CA LYS A 5 23.93 -26.37 55.06
C LYS A 5 24.25 -27.68 55.82
N LEU A 6 25.28 -28.46 55.44
CA LEU A 6 25.59 -29.73 56.08
C LEU A 6 26.98 -29.78 56.77
N LEU A 7 27.61 -28.63 57.02
CA LEU A 7 28.97 -28.64 57.67
C LEU A 7 29.04 -27.93 59.01
N TYR A 8 27.92 -27.49 59.60
CA TYR A 8 27.89 -26.82 60.89
C TYR A 8 27.30 -27.68 62.05
N SER A 9 26.80 -28.90 61.77
CA SER A 9 26.18 -29.76 62.77
C SER A 9 27.14 -30.79 63.35
N ALA A 10 28.46 -30.84 62.98
CA ALA A 10 29.41 -31.90 63.40
C ALA A 10 30.51 -31.44 64.36
N ILE A 11 30.52 -30.16 64.73
CA ILE A 11 31.63 -29.64 65.65
C ILE A 11 31.15 -29.39 67.09
N VAL A 12 29.86 -29.47 67.37
CA VAL A 12 29.32 -29.21 68.72
C VAL A 12 29.27 -30.51 69.64
N ALA A 13 29.48 -31.68 69.02
CA ALA A 13 29.31 -32.98 69.77
C ALA A 13 30.55 -33.62 70.36
N VAL A 14 31.72 -32.97 70.35
CA VAL A 14 32.99 -33.57 70.85
C VAL A 14 33.62 -32.86 72.07
N ALA A 15 33.00 -31.78 72.58
CA ALA A 15 33.55 -31.01 73.73
C ALA A 15 32.89 -31.31 75.10
N LEU A 16 32.11 -32.38 75.24
CA LEU A 16 31.35 -32.67 76.46
C LEU A 16 31.67 -34.05 77.09
N ALA A 17 32.87 -34.53 76.91
CA ALA A 17 33.29 -35.78 77.57
C ALA A 17 34.78 -35.78 77.99
N LEU A 18 35.20 -34.90 78.94
CA LEU A 18 36.43 -35.11 79.75
C LEU A 18 36.43 -34.02 80.82
N CYS A 19 35.82 -34.30 81.94
CA CYS A 19 36.22 -33.78 83.30
C CYS A 19 35.26 -34.30 84.36
N VAL A 20 35.43 -35.63 84.65
CA VAL A 20 35.08 -36.14 85.98
C VAL A 20 36.26 -36.95 86.44
N ALA A 21 37.04 -36.36 87.27
CA ALA A 21 37.79 -36.99 88.41
C ALA A 21 38.89 -36.05 88.89
N LEU A 22 38.64 -35.40 90.00
CA LEU A 22 39.47 -35.41 91.15
C LEU A 22 39.02 -34.33 92.11
N CYS A 23 38.22 -34.80 93.09
CA CYS A 23 38.04 -34.08 94.35
C CYS A 23 39.24 -34.23 95.21
N VAL A 24 39.66 -33.16 95.87
CA VAL A 24 39.74 -33.04 97.30
C VAL A 24 40.36 -31.67 97.65
N GLY A 25 39.56 -30.89 98.37
CA GLY A 25 39.98 -29.97 99.41
C GLY A 25 40.66 -28.66 99.15
N CYS A 26 39.97 -27.58 99.22
CA CYS A 26 40.26 -26.45 100.07
C CYS A 26 39.52 -25.24 99.59
N GLY A 27 38.72 -24.59 100.34
CA GLY A 27 38.30 -23.23 100.45
C GLY A 27 37.91 -22.55 99.11
N GLU A 28 36.65 -22.54 98.80
CA GLU A 28 36.07 -21.74 97.71
C GLU A 28 36.42 -20.25 97.89
N LYS A 29 37.42 -19.79 97.16
CA LYS A 29 37.40 -18.37 96.75
C LYS A 29 36.45 -18.27 95.64
N THR A 30 35.21 -17.81 95.92
CA THR A 30 34.30 -17.40 94.85
C THR A 30 35.00 -16.33 93.98
N GLU A 31 35.29 -16.69 92.74
CA GLU A 31 35.83 -15.72 91.76
C GLU A 31 34.69 -14.81 91.33
N ASN A 32 34.85 -13.53 91.52
CA ASN A 32 33.87 -12.47 91.05
C ASN A 32 34.28 -11.89 89.73
N PHE A 33 33.30 -11.79 88.78
CA PHE A 33 33.55 -11.16 87.50
C PHE A 33 32.79 -9.84 87.41
N SER A 34 33.35 -8.85 86.75
CA SER A 34 32.75 -7.60 86.46
C SER A 34 32.06 -7.65 85.10
N VAL A 35 30.74 -7.31 85.06
CA VAL A 35 30.02 -7.14 83.85
C VAL A 35 29.74 -5.64 83.70
N LEU A 36 30.33 -5.04 82.67
CA LEU A 36 30.27 -3.64 82.35
C LEU A 36 29.22 -3.39 81.21
N PHE A 37 28.19 -2.60 81.45
CA PHE A 37 27.21 -2.19 80.50
C PHE A 37 27.58 -0.82 79.97
N LYS A 38 27.64 -0.70 78.64
CA LYS A 38 28.04 0.56 77.97
C LYS A 38 27.03 0.98 76.89
N ASP A 39 26.77 2.30 76.72
CA ASP A 39 26.17 2.92 75.58
C ASP A 39 27.22 3.80 74.95
N GLY A 40 27.82 3.34 73.87
CA GLY A 40 29.01 3.89 73.24
C GLY A 40 30.15 3.95 74.23
N ASP A 41 30.70 5.11 74.52
CA ASP A 41 31.79 5.32 75.53
C ASP A 41 31.28 5.48 76.96
N THR A 42 29.94 5.61 77.15
CA THR A 42 29.38 5.85 78.49
C THR A 42 29.10 4.56 79.23
N THR A 43 29.55 4.42 80.46
CA THR A 43 29.21 3.29 81.33
C THR A 43 27.83 3.52 81.91
N VAL A 44 26.91 2.60 81.64
CA VAL A 44 25.52 2.64 82.12
C VAL A 44 25.42 1.99 83.48
N ALA A 45 26.10 0.81 83.67
CA ALA A 45 26.17 0.09 84.94
C ALA A 45 27.43 -0.80 84.93
N GLU A 46 27.89 -1.03 86.12
CA GLU A 46 28.93 -2.09 86.40
C GLU A 46 28.36 -3.03 87.51
N VAL A 47 28.27 -4.31 87.17
CA VAL A 47 27.71 -5.28 88.09
C VAL A 47 28.76 -6.35 88.35
N VAL A 48 29.07 -6.64 89.61
CA VAL A 48 30.01 -7.73 90.02
C VAL A 48 29.11 -8.92 90.32
N VAL A 49 29.40 -10.06 89.67
CA VAL A 49 28.70 -11.32 89.89
C VAL A 49 29.70 -12.46 90.23
N GLU A 50 29.21 -13.39 91.04
CA GLU A 50 30.04 -14.63 91.36
C GLU A 50 30.14 -15.51 90.08
N SER A 51 31.27 -16.15 89.95
CA SER A 51 31.51 -17.08 88.86
C SER A 51 30.40 -18.12 88.74
N GLY A 52 29.81 -18.25 87.54
CA GLY A 52 28.68 -19.13 87.27
C GLY A 52 27.29 -18.58 87.60
N ALA A 53 27.19 -17.37 88.16
CA ALA A 53 25.91 -16.69 88.33
C ALA A 53 25.50 -15.89 87.06
N THR A 54 24.20 -15.59 86.90
CA THR A 54 23.66 -14.76 85.81
C THR A 54 23.69 -13.27 86.19
N VAL A 55 23.82 -12.39 85.27
CA VAL A 55 23.76 -10.97 85.51
C VAL A 55 22.32 -10.45 85.15
N LYS A 56 21.84 -9.53 85.97
CA LYS A 56 20.54 -8.88 85.74
C LYS A 56 20.68 -7.71 84.70
N VAL A 57 19.69 -7.62 83.85
CA VAL A 57 19.60 -6.50 82.93
C VAL A 57 19.51 -5.21 83.77
N PRO A 58 20.32 -4.16 83.45
CA PRO A 58 20.16 -2.89 84.07
C PRO A 58 18.88 -2.19 83.63
N ASP A 59 18.30 -1.41 84.52
CA ASP A 59 17.14 -0.54 84.15
C ASP A 59 17.65 0.65 83.30
N TYR A 60 17.71 0.42 82.03
CA TYR A 60 18.25 1.32 81.02
C TYR A 60 17.46 1.16 79.77
N GLY A 61 17.09 2.28 79.10
CA GLY A 61 16.38 2.26 77.86
C GLY A 61 16.26 3.67 77.26
N LYS A 62 15.73 3.73 76.11
CA LYS A 62 15.46 4.98 75.37
C LYS A 62 14.06 4.85 74.82
N ASP A 63 13.22 5.91 75.06
CA ASP A 63 11.81 5.89 74.58
C ASP A 63 11.74 5.66 73.13
N GLY A 64 10.92 4.70 72.73
CA GLY A 64 10.71 4.31 71.33
C GLY A 64 11.78 3.43 70.70
N TYR A 65 12.69 2.86 71.54
CA TYR A 65 13.72 1.93 71.05
C TYR A 65 13.68 0.66 71.85
N LYS A 66 13.83 -0.45 71.15
CA LYS A 66 14.15 -1.77 71.74
C LYS A 66 15.65 -1.81 71.98
N LEU A 67 15.97 -2.01 73.27
CA LEU A 67 17.33 -2.21 73.68
C LEU A 67 17.72 -3.69 73.68
N VAL A 68 18.82 -3.99 73.02
CA VAL A 68 19.48 -5.30 73.08
C VAL A 68 20.91 -5.08 73.56
N TRP A 69 21.34 -5.86 74.51
CA TRP A 69 22.75 -5.83 75.01
C TRP A 69 23.61 -6.83 74.22
N MET A 70 24.66 -6.33 73.58
CA MET A 70 25.56 -7.09 72.73
C MET A 70 26.88 -7.44 73.40
N ASN A 71 27.31 -8.68 73.25
CA ASN A 71 28.69 -9.09 73.55
C ASN A 71 29.43 -9.23 72.22
N GLY A 72 30.16 -8.19 71.87
CA GLY A 72 30.70 -8.07 70.55
C GLY A 72 29.56 -7.94 69.50
N ASP A 73 29.53 -8.83 68.53
CA ASP A 73 28.49 -8.82 67.44
C ASP A 73 27.30 -9.77 67.73
N VAL A 74 27.19 -10.33 68.95
CA VAL A 74 26.13 -11.29 69.30
C VAL A 74 25.32 -10.77 70.47
N GLU A 75 24.00 -10.92 70.42
CA GLU A 75 23.05 -10.59 71.48
C GLU A 75 23.42 -11.41 72.70
N TYR A 76 23.54 -10.77 73.88
CA TYR A 76 23.86 -11.42 75.12
C TYR A 76 22.68 -12.14 75.75
N ASP A 77 22.85 -13.41 75.99
CA ASP A 77 21.88 -14.25 76.74
C ASP A 77 22.03 -14.06 78.26
N PHE A 78 21.08 -13.37 78.87
CA PHE A 78 21.06 -13.07 80.29
C PHE A 78 20.81 -14.32 81.19
N ASP A 79 20.40 -15.42 80.61
CA ASP A 79 20.25 -16.69 81.28
C ASP A 79 21.60 -17.50 81.33
N ALA A 80 22.58 -17.03 80.55
CA ALA A 80 23.91 -17.66 80.52
C ALA A 80 24.71 -17.29 81.71
N PRO A 81 25.48 -18.26 82.27
CA PRO A 81 26.36 -18.04 83.43
C PRO A 81 27.55 -17.16 83.02
N VAL A 82 27.91 -16.19 83.90
CA VAL A 82 29.07 -15.33 83.68
C VAL A 82 30.30 -16.08 84.13
N THR A 83 31.25 -16.33 83.19
CA THR A 83 32.47 -17.12 83.40
C THR A 83 33.74 -16.31 83.24
N GLY A 84 33.64 -15.00 83.13
CA GLY A 84 34.75 -14.03 82.90
C GLY A 84 34.21 -12.60 82.90
N ASN A 85 35.08 -11.59 82.92
CA ASN A 85 34.73 -10.23 82.84
C ASN A 85 34.10 -9.96 81.45
N LEU A 86 32.94 -9.27 81.40
CA LEU A 86 32.19 -8.96 80.18
C LEU A 86 32.04 -7.43 79.98
N THR A 87 32.04 -7.01 78.75
CA THR A 87 31.59 -5.68 78.39
C THR A 87 30.44 -5.84 77.44
N LEU A 88 29.22 -5.45 77.83
CA LEU A 88 28.01 -5.50 77.05
C LEU A 88 27.74 -4.11 76.54
N THR A 89 27.49 -3.99 75.24
CA THR A 89 27.23 -2.73 74.57
C THR A 89 25.76 -2.62 74.19
N ALA A 90 25.14 -1.48 74.49
CA ALA A 90 23.78 -1.25 74.18
C ALA A 90 23.61 -1.05 72.62
N ALA A 91 22.76 -1.86 72.05
CA ALA A 91 22.30 -1.70 70.67
C ALA A 91 20.80 -1.33 70.67
N PHE A 92 20.49 -0.20 70.13
CA PHE A 92 19.10 0.29 70.05
C PHE A 92 18.53 0.05 68.69
N SER A 93 17.39 -0.63 68.52
CA SER A 93 16.57 -0.69 67.34
C SER A 93 15.27 0.04 67.58
N VAL A 94 14.73 0.69 66.55
CA VAL A 94 13.42 1.37 66.66
C VAL A 94 12.33 0.32 66.76
N GLU A 95 11.58 0.32 67.87
CA GLU A 95 10.32 -0.43 67.90
C GLU A 95 9.25 0.44 67.22
N GLY A 96 8.83 -0.01 66.04
CA GLY A 96 7.88 0.80 65.32
C GLY A 96 7.33 0.06 64.10
N HIS A 97 6.47 0.75 63.38
CA HIS A 97 5.78 0.24 62.22
C HIS A 97 6.62 0.42 60.94
N THR A 98 6.43 -0.48 60.02
CA THR A 98 7.10 -0.47 58.71
C THR A 98 6.30 0.40 57.75
N VAL A 99 6.93 1.39 57.16
CA VAL A 99 6.39 2.16 56.04
C VAL A 99 7.09 1.73 54.76
N THR A 100 6.38 0.98 53.92
CA THR A 100 6.87 0.59 52.58
C THR A 100 6.49 1.65 51.59
N VAL A 101 7.49 2.35 51.06
CA VAL A 101 7.30 3.37 50.04
C VAL A 101 7.47 2.72 48.67
N VAL A 102 6.42 2.71 47.88
CA VAL A 102 6.41 2.09 46.56
C VAL A 102 6.16 3.09 45.45
N ASN A 103 6.61 2.75 44.24
CA ASN A 103 6.30 3.51 43.05
C ASN A 103 4.87 3.21 42.53
N SER A 104 4.46 3.83 41.45
CA SER A 104 3.15 3.61 40.80
C SER A 104 2.94 2.17 40.33
N ASP A 105 4.00 1.42 40.06
CA ASP A 105 4.03 0.01 39.64
C ASP A 105 4.20 -0.98 40.80
N ASP A 106 4.05 -0.50 42.05
CA ASP A 106 4.27 -1.27 43.29
C ASP A 106 5.73 -1.72 43.56
N SER A 107 6.68 -1.26 42.75
CA SER A 107 8.10 -1.47 43.03
C SER A 107 8.55 -0.73 44.31
N VAL A 108 9.29 -1.39 45.16
CA VAL A 108 9.71 -0.81 46.45
C VAL A 108 10.82 0.21 46.20
N LEU A 109 10.56 1.46 46.53
CA LEU A 109 11.52 2.56 46.50
C LEU A 109 12.36 2.60 47.79
N LYS A 110 11.69 2.47 48.93
CA LYS A 110 12.34 2.53 50.28
C LYS A 110 11.45 1.87 51.30
N THR A 111 12.09 1.29 52.29
CA THR A 111 11.42 0.81 53.52
C THR A 111 11.93 1.65 54.68
N LEU A 112 11.01 2.20 55.48
CA LEU A 112 11.29 3.03 56.66
C LEU A 112 10.68 2.38 57.88
N THR A 113 11.34 2.42 59.03
CA THR A 113 10.77 2.04 60.32
C THR A 113 10.58 3.29 61.16
N VAL A 114 9.38 3.54 61.64
CA VAL A 114 9.04 4.70 62.44
C VAL A 114 8.41 4.28 63.79
N PRO A 115 8.65 4.99 64.86
CA PRO A 115 7.99 4.69 66.13
C PRO A 115 6.47 4.78 66.04
N ASP A 116 5.76 4.07 66.90
CA ASP A 116 4.30 4.14 66.96
C ASP A 116 3.80 5.61 67.11
N GLY A 117 2.87 6.00 66.24
CA GLY A 117 2.40 7.39 66.13
C GLY A 117 3.44 8.35 65.50
N GLY A 118 4.55 7.85 65.02
CA GLY A 118 5.63 8.64 64.41
C GLY A 118 5.31 9.06 62.97
N LYS A 119 6.17 9.92 62.41
CA LYS A 119 6.13 10.39 61.03
C LYS A 119 7.26 9.79 60.20
N ALA A 120 6.96 9.24 59.02
CA ALA A 120 7.97 8.82 58.05
C ALA A 120 8.52 10.03 57.26
N ASP A 121 9.83 10.03 57.04
CA ASP A 121 10.50 11.03 56.19
C ASP A 121 10.37 10.62 54.72
N LEU A 122 9.20 11.02 54.13
CA LEU A 122 8.93 10.81 52.69
C LEU A 122 9.66 11.86 51.82
N ASP A 123 10.08 12.98 52.38
CA ASP A 123 10.78 14.07 51.62
C ASP A 123 12.17 13.61 51.13
N SER A 124 12.73 12.58 51.81
CA SER A 124 13.99 11.95 51.39
C SER A 124 13.87 10.99 50.21
N VAL A 125 12.66 10.75 49.73
CA VAL A 125 12.38 9.84 48.59
C VAL A 125 12.00 10.66 47.40
N HIS A 126 12.78 10.59 46.32
CA HIS A 126 12.56 11.31 45.06
C HIS A 126 12.22 10.32 43.95
N PRO A 127 10.95 9.92 43.84
CA PRO A 127 10.56 8.93 42.84
C PRO A 127 10.55 9.51 41.42
N SER A 128 11.04 8.70 40.49
CA SER A 128 10.79 8.90 39.07
C SER A 128 9.71 7.92 38.63
N HIS A 129 8.83 8.29 37.69
CA HIS A 129 7.86 7.35 37.17
C HIS A 129 8.56 6.12 36.58
N PRO A 130 8.03 4.89 36.71
CA PRO A 130 8.69 3.67 36.23
C PRO A 130 9.01 3.69 34.73
N SER A 131 8.17 4.33 33.91
CA SER A 131 8.44 4.51 32.48
C SER A 131 9.60 5.45 32.16
N ASN A 132 10.09 6.17 33.16
CA ASN A 132 11.12 7.23 33.00
C ASN A 132 10.73 8.34 31.99
N ASN A 133 9.44 8.45 31.64
CA ASN A 133 8.95 9.40 30.65
C ASN A 133 8.71 10.80 31.25
N ARG A 134 9.14 11.83 30.52
CA ARG A 134 9.11 13.23 30.94
C ARG A 134 7.70 13.84 31.08
N LEU A 135 6.68 13.18 30.58
CA LEU A 135 5.27 13.61 30.71
C LEU A 135 4.67 13.28 32.09
N PHE A 136 5.36 12.48 32.90
CA PHE A 136 4.94 12.17 34.26
C PHE A 136 5.69 13.07 35.25
N THR A 137 4.94 13.84 36.02
CA THR A 137 5.49 14.70 37.07
C THR A 137 5.01 14.19 38.42
N PHE A 138 5.94 13.94 39.35
CA PHE A 138 5.58 13.52 40.69
C PHE A 138 4.68 14.56 41.37
N LYS A 139 3.46 14.15 41.73
CA LYS A 139 2.44 14.98 42.37
C LYS A 139 2.49 14.88 43.87
N GLY A 140 2.83 13.73 44.41
CA GLY A 140 2.80 13.44 45.81
C GLY A 140 2.58 11.97 46.10
N TRP A 141 2.17 11.68 47.30
CA TRP A 141 1.89 10.34 47.78
C TRP A 141 0.37 10.13 47.90
N ASP A 142 -0.09 8.88 47.72
CA ASP A 142 -1.51 8.51 47.79
C ASP A 142 -2.12 8.71 49.18
N LYS A 143 -1.25 8.66 50.21
CA LYS A 143 -1.65 8.92 51.61
C LYS A 143 -0.51 9.55 52.40
N THR A 144 -0.84 10.17 53.55
CA THR A 144 0.16 10.71 54.49
C THR A 144 0.75 9.60 55.37
N ALA A 145 1.95 9.81 55.85
CA ALA A 145 2.61 8.97 56.81
C ALA A 145 3.03 9.80 58.07
N ASP A 146 2.14 10.70 58.50
CA ASP A 146 2.42 11.62 59.64
C ASP A 146 2.09 11.04 61.01
N ASN A 147 1.28 9.96 61.11
CA ASN A 147 0.90 9.30 62.34
C ASN A 147 0.75 7.80 62.03
N VAL A 148 1.86 7.06 62.01
CA VAL A 148 1.90 5.66 61.63
C VAL A 148 1.70 4.78 62.85
N THR A 149 0.54 4.09 62.92
CA THR A 149 0.14 3.21 64.06
C THR A 149 0.03 1.75 63.66
N GLU A 150 0.33 1.42 62.36
CA GLU A 150 0.38 0.07 61.80
C GLU A 150 1.31 0.05 60.61
N ASP A 151 1.65 -1.12 60.11
CA ASP A 151 2.44 -1.26 58.88
C ASP A 151 1.62 -0.74 57.69
N ILE A 152 2.18 0.21 56.92
CA ILE A 152 1.52 0.82 55.81
C ILE A 152 2.35 0.83 54.53
N THR A 153 1.68 0.79 53.38
CA THR A 153 2.30 1.03 52.07
C THR A 153 1.88 2.40 51.56
N VAL A 154 2.84 3.23 51.17
CA VAL A 154 2.61 4.56 50.60
C VAL A 154 3.06 4.57 49.17
N LYS A 155 2.15 4.95 48.25
CA LYS A 155 2.35 4.85 46.80
C LYS A 155 2.57 6.22 46.17
N ALA A 156 3.53 6.30 45.25
CA ALA A 156 3.79 7.50 44.47
C ALA A 156 2.66 7.76 43.46
N VAL A 157 2.23 9.02 43.39
CA VAL A 157 1.20 9.51 42.48
C VAL A 157 1.84 10.53 41.54
N TYR A 158 1.49 10.46 40.27
CA TYR A 158 2.01 11.35 39.23
C TYR A 158 0.88 12.09 38.52
N ASP A 159 1.12 13.34 38.16
CA ASP A 159 0.35 14.00 37.14
C ASP A 159 0.88 13.57 35.76
N TYR A 160 -0.02 13.29 34.82
CA TYR A 160 0.31 12.86 33.47
C TYR A 160 -0.24 13.85 32.46
N LYS A 161 0.63 14.38 31.59
CA LYS A 161 0.24 15.30 30.53
C LYS A 161 -0.25 14.54 29.30
N SER A 162 -1.54 14.21 29.24
CA SER A 162 -2.19 13.55 28.12
C SER A 162 -3.01 14.50 27.25
N LEU A 163 -3.27 14.07 26.01
CA LEU A 163 -4.33 14.66 25.20
C LEU A 163 -5.68 14.48 25.94
N PRO A 164 -6.61 15.43 25.79
CA PRO A 164 -7.92 15.36 26.45
C PRO A 164 -8.73 14.13 26.02
N GLU A 165 -9.35 13.42 26.97
CA GLU A 165 -10.19 12.26 26.67
C GLU A 165 -11.38 12.58 25.76
N ASP A 166 -11.90 13.82 25.82
CA ASP A 166 -13.03 14.24 24.99
C ASP A 166 -12.69 14.36 23.50
N MET A 167 -11.39 14.26 23.12
CA MET A 167 -10.95 14.15 21.73
C MET A 167 -11.20 12.79 21.12
N PHE A 168 -11.43 11.76 21.94
CA PHE A 168 -11.42 10.38 21.51
C PHE A 168 -12.78 9.70 21.61
N ASN A 169 -13.03 8.79 20.70
CA ASN A 169 -13.99 7.72 20.84
C ASN A 169 -13.30 6.54 21.54
N PHE A 170 -13.97 5.98 22.53
CA PHE A 170 -13.53 4.78 23.24
C PHE A 170 -14.48 3.64 22.94
N THR A 171 -13.99 2.59 22.30
CA THR A 171 -14.76 1.38 21.98
C THR A 171 -14.33 0.27 22.92
N LEU A 172 -15.29 -0.26 23.71
CA LEU A 172 -15.00 -1.37 24.62
C LEU A 172 -14.79 -2.65 23.79
N LEU A 173 -13.65 -3.30 24.00
CA LEU A 173 -13.29 -4.57 23.37
C LEU A 173 -13.77 -5.77 24.19
N ASP A 174 -13.80 -6.94 23.55
CA ASP A 174 -14.26 -8.20 24.19
C ASP A 174 -13.41 -8.64 25.39
N ASP A 175 -12.14 -8.27 25.43
CA ASP A 175 -11.20 -8.53 26.53
C ASP A 175 -11.38 -7.56 27.72
N GLY A 176 -12.29 -6.60 27.58
CA GLY A 176 -12.62 -5.63 28.61
C GLY A 176 -11.72 -4.39 28.63
N THR A 177 -10.82 -4.23 27.67
CA THR A 177 -10.03 -3.02 27.43
C THR A 177 -10.70 -2.07 26.46
N TYR A 178 -10.08 -0.93 26.15
CA TYR A 178 -10.60 0.02 25.18
C TYR A 178 -9.70 0.16 23.95
N GLU A 179 -10.35 0.25 22.80
CA GLU A 179 -9.78 0.82 21.57
C GLU A 179 -10.05 2.32 21.56
N ILE A 180 -9.06 3.10 21.10
CA ILE A 180 -9.11 4.56 21.00
C ILE A 180 -9.00 5.00 19.54
N ALA A 181 -9.81 5.98 19.15
CA ALA A 181 -9.70 6.68 17.87
C ALA A 181 -10.12 8.14 18.05
N VAL A 182 -9.49 9.07 17.35
CA VAL A 182 -9.87 10.49 17.38
C VAL A 182 -11.25 10.66 16.77
N LYS A 183 -12.06 11.53 17.36
CA LYS A 183 -13.40 11.86 16.87
C LYS A 183 -13.31 12.62 15.55
N ASN A 184 -14.03 12.17 14.54
CA ASN A 184 -14.09 12.79 13.21
C ASN A 184 -15.28 13.76 13.05
N ASP A 185 -16.18 13.83 14.04
CA ASP A 185 -17.37 14.70 14.06
C ASP A 185 -17.18 15.98 14.88
N LYS A 186 -15.98 16.20 15.45
CA LYS A 186 -15.66 17.35 16.31
C LYS A 186 -14.54 18.18 15.70
N ASP A 187 -14.72 19.47 15.68
CA ASP A 187 -13.70 20.44 15.29
C ASP A 187 -12.72 20.66 16.45
N PHE A 188 -11.43 20.46 16.20
CA PHE A 188 -10.34 20.66 17.16
C PHE A 188 -9.40 21.79 16.74
N THR A 189 -9.77 22.62 15.78
CA THR A 189 -8.92 23.74 15.28
C THR A 189 -8.55 24.73 16.37
N ASP A 190 -9.35 24.84 17.45
CA ASP A 190 -9.05 25.70 18.60
C ASP A 190 -8.09 25.05 19.62
N PHE A 191 -7.75 23.77 19.48
CA PHE A 191 -6.80 23.11 20.38
C PHE A 191 -5.37 23.35 19.93
N ASP A 192 -4.55 23.83 20.85
CA ASP A 192 -3.11 24.01 20.59
C ASP A 192 -2.38 22.67 20.72
N PHE A 193 -2.15 22.00 19.59
CA PHE A 193 -1.36 20.79 19.52
C PHE A 193 0.15 21.02 19.68
N SER A 194 0.58 22.27 19.84
CA SER A 194 2.02 22.55 20.00
C SER A 194 2.60 21.94 21.27
N GLY A 195 3.65 21.17 21.13
CA GLY A 195 4.42 20.59 22.23
C GLY A 195 4.32 19.08 22.38
N GLU A 196 4.30 18.63 23.62
CA GLU A 196 4.47 17.25 23.99
C GLU A 196 3.25 16.73 24.74
N TYR A 197 2.71 15.59 24.34
CA TYR A 197 1.53 14.96 24.96
C TYR A 197 1.68 13.43 24.97
N GLY A 198 0.90 12.78 25.85
CA GLY A 198 0.70 11.34 25.79
C GLY A 198 -0.73 10.98 25.44
N LEU A 199 -0.97 9.72 25.08
CA LEU A 199 -2.32 9.19 24.94
C LEU A 199 -2.89 8.81 26.31
N PRO A 200 -4.23 8.90 26.51
CA PRO A 200 -4.87 8.31 27.69
C PRO A 200 -4.51 6.84 27.82
N TYR A 201 -4.00 6.43 28.98
CA TYR A 201 -3.64 5.02 29.22
C TYR A 201 -4.83 4.19 29.74
N GLU A 202 -5.88 4.84 30.23
CA GLU A 202 -7.11 4.20 30.71
C GLU A 202 -8.34 5.06 30.39
N HIS A 203 -9.52 4.44 30.39
CA HIS A 203 -10.81 5.09 30.34
C HIS A 203 -11.80 4.34 31.23
N ASN A 204 -12.54 5.07 32.11
CA ASN A 204 -13.46 4.47 33.08
C ASN A 204 -12.82 3.37 33.94
N GLY A 205 -11.54 3.53 34.32
CA GLY A 205 -10.79 2.57 35.13
C GLY A 205 -10.38 1.28 34.42
N LYS A 206 -10.41 1.27 33.10
CA LYS A 206 -9.96 0.15 32.27
C LYS A 206 -8.89 0.63 31.27
N PRO A 207 -7.86 -0.20 30.98
CA PRO A 207 -6.79 0.21 30.11
C PRO A 207 -7.23 0.46 28.66
N VAL A 208 -6.57 1.40 28.00
CA VAL A 208 -6.58 1.56 26.56
C VAL A 208 -5.49 0.65 25.99
N SER A 209 -5.90 -0.36 25.21
CA SER A 209 -4.98 -1.38 24.69
C SER A 209 -4.73 -1.30 23.19
N LYS A 210 -5.53 -0.53 22.46
CA LYS A 210 -5.47 -0.50 21.00
C LYS A 210 -5.70 0.91 20.45
N ILE A 211 -4.89 1.31 19.48
CA ILE A 211 -5.20 2.42 18.58
C ILE A 211 -5.93 1.81 17.39
N GLY A 212 -7.19 2.21 17.20
CA GLY A 212 -8.06 1.65 16.18
C GLY A 212 -7.69 2.08 14.76
N ALA A 213 -8.36 1.46 13.79
CA ALA A 213 -8.20 1.82 12.39
C ALA A 213 -8.55 3.29 12.16
N TYR A 214 -7.72 3.98 11.37
CA TYR A 214 -7.81 5.43 11.13
C TYR A 214 -7.78 6.27 12.41
N GLY A 215 -7.24 5.73 13.51
CA GLY A 215 -7.30 6.33 14.84
C GLY A 215 -6.77 7.76 14.91
N PHE A 216 -5.74 8.08 14.14
CA PHE A 216 -5.15 9.42 13.98
C PHE A 216 -5.05 9.83 12.50
N ALA A 217 -5.74 9.16 11.57
CA ALA A 217 -5.69 9.53 10.17
C ALA A 217 -6.06 11.00 9.95
N HIS A 218 -5.50 11.61 8.91
CA HIS A 218 -5.75 13.00 8.58
C HIS A 218 -7.19 13.18 8.10
N PHE A 219 -8.07 13.56 9.01
CA PHE A 219 -9.40 14.07 8.68
C PHE A 219 -9.35 15.60 8.63
N ALA A 220 -10.11 16.20 7.71
CA ALA A 220 -10.18 17.64 7.51
C ALA A 220 -10.46 18.44 8.82
N ASN A 221 -10.94 17.77 9.85
CA ASN A 221 -11.33 18.38 11.14
C ASN A 221 -10.24 18.33 12.22
N LEU A 222 -9.12 17.59 12.01
CA LEU A 222 -8.05 17.50 13.02
C LEU A 222 -7.11 18.71 13.00
N GLY A 223 -7.19 19.52 11.93
CA GLY A 223 -6.18 20.53 11.73
C GLY A 223 -4.79 19.90 11.52
N ASP A 224 -3.81 20.75 11.55
CA ASP A 224 -2.42 20.38 11.33
C ASP A 224 -1.78 19.93 12.66
N LEU A 225 -1.43 18.65 12.79
CA LEU A 225 -0.68 18.12 13.95
C LEU A 225 0.82 18.48 13.91
N THR A 226 1.28 19.28 12.95
CA THR A 226 2.70 19.64 12.81
C THR A 226 3.30 20.30 14.05
N GLY A 227 2.45 20.86 14.93
CA GLY A 227 2.88 21.37 16.23
C GLY A 227 3.18 20.30 17.27
N LEU A 228 2.74 19.05 17.08
CA LEU A 228 2.95 17.95 18.03
C LEU A 228 4.38 17.42 17.90
N THR A 229 5.25 17.89 18.77
CA THR A 229 6.69 17.52 18.70
C THR A 229 6.99 16.18 19.32
N TYR A 230 6.11 15.67 20.19
CA TYR A 230 6.27 14.39 20.85
C TYR A 230 4.92 13.80 21.29
N LEU A 231 4.69 12.56 20.90
CA LEU A 231 3.56 11.74 21.32
C LEU A 231 4.05 10.49 22.05
N TYR A 232 3.67 10.35 23.31
CA TYR A 232 3.91 9.15 24.10
C TYR A 232 2.71 8.21 24.05
N VAL A 233 2.94 6.97 23.63
CA VAL A 233 1.94 5.90 23.62
C VAL A 233 2.22 4.96 24.79
N PRO A 234 1.31 4.91 25.77
CA PRO A 234 1.54 4.22 27.03
C PRO A 234 1.72 2.71 26.89
N GLU A 235 2.29 2.09 27.93
CA GLU A 235 2.57 0.64 27.98
C GLU A 235 1.30 -0.23 27.83
N SER A 236 0.12 0.30 28.22
CA SER A 236 -1.16 -0.39 28.04
C SER A 236 -1.54 -0.63 26.59
N VAL A 237 -1.07 0.22 25.66
CA VAL A 237 -1.37 0.10 24.23
C VAL A 237 -0.48 -0.96 23.60
N LYS A 238 -1.11 -2.03 23.10
CA LYS A 238 -0.47 -3.21 22.55
C LYS A 238 -0.55 -3.30 21.03
N VAL A 239 -1.57 -2.69 20.43
CA VAL A 239 -1.88 -2.83 19.01
C VAL A 239 -2.05 -1.47 18.35
N VAL A 240 -1.42 -1.30 17.19
CA VAL A 240 -1.67 -0.21 16.23
C VAL A 240 -2.32 -0.83 15.00
N ASP A 241 -3.60 -0.49 14.78
CA ASP A 241 -4.39 -1.03 13.67
C ASP A 241 -4.06 -0.36 12.32
N ALA A 242 -4.63 -0.87 11.26
CA ALA A 242 -4.43 -0.37 9.90
C ALA A 242 -4.81 1.12 9.76
N TYR A 243 -4.00 1.88 9.03
CA TYR A 243 -4.20 3.32 8.81
C TYR A 243 -4.18 4.20 10.08
N ALA A 244 -3.81 3.67 11.24
CA ALA A 244 -3.94 4.37 12.53
C ALA A 244 -3.27 5.74 12.54
N PHE A 245 -2.12 5.89 11.91
CA PHE A 245 -1.35 7.14 11.79
C PHE A 245 -1.25 7.63 10.33
N MET A 246 -2.21 7.30 9.49
CA MET A 246 -2.19 7.71 8.08
C MET A 246 -2.11 9.24 7.95
N GLN A 247 -1.18 9.73 7.11
CA GLN A 247 -1.01 11.15 6.80
C GLN A 247 -0.78 12.05 8.04
N GLN A 248 -0.02 11.56 9.04
CA GLN A 248 0.31 12.35 10.22
C GLN A 248 1.74 12.85 10.19
N GLU A 249 1.93 14.12 10.52
CA GLU A 249 3.23 14.74 10.82
C GLU A 249 3.36 14.94 12.33
N ILE A 250 4.15 14.09 12.98
CA ILE A 250 4.42 14.15 14.42
C ILE A 250 5.94 14.10 14.59
N GLY A 251 6.52 14.98 15.39
CA GLY A 251 7.97 15.02 15.56
C GLY A 251 8.56 13.69 16.02
N GLU A 252 8.05 13.13 17.11
CA GLU A 252 8.46 11.83 17.64
C GLU A 252 7.24 11.09 18.21
N VAL A 253 7.12 9.80 17.90
CA VAL A 253 6.14 8.89 18.52
C VAL A 253 6.90 7.81 19.26
N GLU A 254 6.76 7.77 20.59
CA GLU A 254 7.38 6.79 21.46
C GLU A 254 6.35 5.80 21.99
N PHE A 255 6.53 4.53 21.63
CA PHE A 255 5.70 3.44 22.13
C PHE A 255 6.38 2.76 23.33
N ALA A 256 5.67 2.64 24.44
CA ALA A 256 6.22 2.00 25.65
C ALA A 256 5.95 0.50 25.73
N GLY A 257 4.86 0.02 25.13
CA GLY A 257 4.45 -1.37 25.30
C GLY A 257 3.88 -2.05 24.08
N LEU A 258 4.06 -1.46 22.90
CA LEU A 258 3.51 -1.94 21.63
C LEU A 258 3.98 -3.36 21.32
N GLU A 259 3.07 -4.20 20.86
CA GLU A 259 3.33 -5.59 20.48
C GLU A 259 3.08 -5.87 19.00
N GLU A 260 2.02 -5.30 18.42
CA GLU A 260 1.61 -5.58 17.06
C GLU A 260 1.36 -4.30 16.25
N ILE A 261 1.83 -4.27 15.00
CA ILE A 261 1.62 -3.18 14.03
C ILE A 261 1.03 -3.79 12.77
N TYR A 262 -0.14 -3.29 12.34
CA TYR A 262 -0.84 -3.83 11.19
C TYR A 262 -0.58 -3.05 9.90
N SER A 263 -0.98 -3.62 8.77
CA SER A 263 -0.73 -3.06 7.44
C SER A 263 -1.19 -1.61 7.32
N LEU A 264 -0.37 -0.78 6.65
CA LEU A 264 -0.67 0.64 6.38
C LEU A 264 -0.83 1.53 7.61
N ALA A 265 -0.42 1.04 8.79
CA ALA A 265 -0.57 1.78 10.04
C ALA A 265 0.04 3.19 9.98
N PHE A 266 1.16 3.36 9.28
CA PHE A 266 1.90 4.62 9.12
C PHE A 266 1.93 5.13 7.67
N LEU A 267 0.91 4.80 6.87
CA LEU A 267 0.80 5.24 5.46
C LEU A 267 0.95 6.76 5.33
N TYR A 268 1.91 7.21 4.51
CA TYR A 268 2.22 8.62 4.27
C TYR A 268 2.46 9.44 5.55
N SER A 269 2.87 8.82 6.65
CA SER A 269 3.20 9.56 7.87
C SER A 269 4.67 9.90 7.94
N ASN A 270 5.01 10.96 8.68
CA ASN A 270 6.37 11.41 8.90
C ASN A 270 6.60 11.64 10.39
N ALA A 271 7.46 10.82 11.03
CA ALA A 271 7.77 10.89 12.45
C ALA A 271 9.09 10.16 12.75
N ILE A 272 9.69 10.44 13.91
CA ILE A 272 10.65 9.53 14.52
C ILE A 272 9.84 8.52 15.35
N VAL A 273 9.70 7.29 14.86
CA VAL A 273 8.93 6.24 15.54
C VAL A 273 9.86 5.37 16.38
N LYS A 274 9.70 5.41 17.70
CA LYS A 274 10.45 4.58 18.64
C LYS A 274 9.64 3.34 19.03
N LEU A 275 10.15 2.18 18.65
CA LEU A 275 9.54 0.88 18.90
C LEU A 275 10.20 0.20 20.11
N PRO A 276 9.40 -0.31 21.08
CA PRO A 276 9.89 -0.95 22.29
C PRO A 276 10.39 -2.38 22.03
N GLU A 277 11.01 -2.98 23.06
CA GLU A 277 11.42 -4.38 23.02
C GLU A 277 10.27 -5.39 22.94
N THR A 278 9.06 -4.98 23.25
CA THR A 278 7.85 -5.81 23.25
C THR A 278 7.30 -6.12 21.88
N VAL A 279 7.69 -5.34 20.84
CA VAL A 279 7.22 -5.57 19.47
C VAL A 279 7.58 -6.98 19.00
N ASN A 280 6.55 -7.74 18.63
CA ASN A 280 6.68 -9.12 18.19
C ASN A 280 6.03 -9.42 16.84
N TYR A 281 5.21 -8.49 16.31
CA TYR A 281 4.58 -8.61 15.01
C TYR A 281 4.54 -7.28 14.27
N ILE A 282 5.12 -7.25 13.06
CA ILE A 282 5.04 -6.15 12.10
C ILE A 282 4.48 -6.75 10.80
N GLU A 283 3.29 -6.32 10.42
CA GLU A 283 2.64 -6.81 9.22
C GLU A 283 3.27 -6.21 7.95
N PRO A 284 3.28 -6.94 6.82
CA PRO A 284 3.67 -6.35 5.53
C PRO A 284 2.92 -5.06 5.25
N TYR A 285 3.60 -4.10 4.62
CA TYR A 285 3.10 -2.74 4.35
C TYR A 285 2.84 -1.84 5.59
N ALA A 286 3.17 -2.25 6.82
CA ALA A 286 2.92 -1.43 8.02
C ALA A 286 3.47 0.00 7.90
N PHE A 287 4.63 0.15 7.25
CA PHE A 287 5.34 1.42 7.04
C PHE A 287 5.35 1.82 5.55
N PHE A 288 4.32 1.47 4.79
CA PHE A 288 4.23 1.83 3.38
C PHE A 288 4.24 3.34 3.18
N SER A 289 5.11 3.82 2.28
CA SER A 289 5.32 5.25 2.02
C SER A 289 5.58 6.10 3.28
N PHE A 290 6.17 5.49 4.32
CA PHE A 290 6.57 6.20 5.53
C PHE A 290 7.72 7.18 5.21
N GLY A 291 7.58 8.43 5.68
CA GLY A 291 8.53 9.50 5.35
C GLY A 291 8.33 10.13 3.96
N GLU A 292 7.32 9.73 3.21
CA GLU A 292 6.91 10.35 1.94
C GLU A 292 5.75 11.31 2.20
N PHE A 293 6.02 12.59 2.34
CA PHE A 293 4.97 13.61 2.34
C PHE A 293 5.00 14.40 1.02
N PRO A 294 3.83 14.87 0.50
CA PRO A 294 3.79 15.77 -0.65
C PRO A 294 4.72 16.98 -0.42
N GLU A 295 5.36 17.46 -1.47
CA GLU A 295 6.50 18.40 -1.54
C GLU A 295 6.45 19.66 -0.64
N ALA A 296 5.39 19.92 0.11
CA ALA A 296 5.20 21.14 0.90
C ALA A 296 5.43 21.01 2.41
N MET A 297 5.63 19.80 2.96
CA MET A 297 5.62 19.56 4.41
C MET A 297 6.79 18.72 4.90
N THR A 298 8.01 19.17 4.75
CA THR A 298 9.22 18.42 5.16
C THR A 298 9.85 19.00 6.43
N SER A 299 9.13 19.03 7.55
CA SER A 299 9.72 19.48 8.81
C SER A 299 10.40 18.39 9.64
N PHE A 300 10.12 17.11 9.36
CA PHE A 300 10.61 15.99 10.14
C PHE A 300 11.29 14.93 9.27
N ASP A 301 12.31 14.27 9.84
CA ASP A 301 13.05 13.16 9.22
C ASP A 301 12.39 11.84 9.63
N GLY A 302 11.53 11.30 8.76
CA GLY A 302 10.81 10.04 9.01
C GLY A 302 11.75 8.87 9.18
N ARG A 303 11.83 8.31 10.40
CA ARG A 303 12.69 7.15 10.69
C ARG A 303 12.13 6.29 11.81
N ILE A 304 12.51 5.03 11.78
CA ILE A 304 12.15 4.07 12.81
C ILE A 304 13.39 3.76 13.65
N VAL A 305 13.23 3.78 14.96
CA VAL A 305 14.25 3.41 15.94
C VAL A 305 13.72 2.24 16.75
N LEU A 306 14.30 1.08 16.57
CA LEU A 306 13.93 -0.15 17.30
C LEU A 306 14.78 -0.31 18.56
N SER A 307 14.16 -0.70 19.68
CA SER A 307 14.88 -1.06 20.90
C SER A 307 15.91 -2.17 20.64
N ALA A 308 17.13 -1.97 21.12
CA ALA A 308 18.19 -2.97 21.02
C ALA A 308 17.89 -4.25 21.81
N ASP A 309 16.96 -4.20 22.77
CA ASP A 309 16.53 -5.33 23.60
C ASP A 309 15.39 -6.14 22.97
N CYS A 310 14.82 -5.69 21.83
CA CYS A 310 13.80 -6.43 21.10
C CYS A 310 14.34 -7.80 20.68
N LYS A 311 13.53 -8.87 20.88
CA LYS A 311 13.93 -10.25 20.57
C LYS A 311 13.34 -10.75 19.26
N ALA A 312 12.20 -10.21 18.87
CA ALA A 312 11.51 -10.61 17.63
C ALA A 312 12.14 -9.97 16.38
N TYR A 313 12.77 -8.81 16.55
CA TYR A 313 13.40 -8.04 15.48
C TYR A 313 14.73 -7.46 15.93
N TYR A 314 15.60 -7.14 14.97
CA TYR A 314 16.77 -6.31 15.21
C TYR A 314 16.93 -5.28 14.09
N GLN A 315 17.55 -4.15 14.40
CA GLN A 315 17.84 -3.10 13.43
C GLN A 315 19.34 -3.03 13.17
N ASP A 316 19.72 -2.99 11.92
CA ASP A 316 21.12 -2.77 11.55
C ASP A 316 21.48 -1.27 11.60
N LYS A 317 22.78 -0.96 11.46
CA LYS A 317 23.29 0.41 11.52
C LYS A 317 22.79 1.32 10.39
N ARG A 318 22.23 0.73 9.33
CA ARG A 318 21.75 1.42 8.13
C ARG A 318 20.22 1.55 8.10
N GLY A 319 19.57 1.23 9.21
CA GLY A 319 18.12 1.38 9.35
C GLY A 319 17.29 0.16 8.92
N GLY A 320 17.91 -0.87 8.35
CA GLY A 320 17.21 -2.11 7.99
C GLY A 320 16.72 -2.85 9.24
N ILE A 321 15.43 -3.20 9.26
CA ILE A 321 14.81 -4.00 10.31
C ILE A 321 14.61 -5.43 9.81
N TYR A 322 15.13 -6.38 10.57
CA TYR A 322 15.09 -7.80 10.28
C TYR A 322 14.37 -8.57 11.38
N THR A 323 13.76 -9.70 11.01
CA THR A 323 13.32 -10.67 12.02
C THR A 323 14.49 -11.14 12.89
N GLY A 324 14.22 -11.55 14.13
CA GLY A 324 15.26 -11.95 15.10
C GLY A 324 16.16 -13.10 14.63
N ASN A 325 15.67 -13.98 13.75
CA ASN A 325 16.48 -15.02 13.10
C ASN A 325 17.28 -14.53 11.88
N GLY A 326 17.08 -13.29 11.45
CA GLY A 326 17.77 -12.69 10.31
C GLY A 326 17.29 -13.14 8.92
N GLU A 327 16.23 -13.94 8.83
CA GLU A 327 15.78 -14.51 7.56
C GLU A 327 14.89 -13.57 6.74
N THR A 328 14.28 -12.56 7.38
CA THR A 328 13.39 -11.62 6.69
C THR A 328 13.83 -10.19 6.90
N LEU A 329 13.98 -9.43 5.81
CA LEU A 329 14.09 -7.97 5.83
C LEU A 329 12.66 -7.40 5.82
N VAL A 330 12.28 -6.75 6.91
CA VAL A 330 10.90 -6.27 7.17
C VAL A 330 10.71 -4.83 6.74
N TYR A 331 11.72 -3.98 6.92
CA TYR A 331 11.65 -2.55 6.62
C TYR A 331 13.06 -2.01 6.34
N PHE A 332 13.13 -1.00 5.48
CA PHE A 332 14.33 -0.18 5.24
C PHE A 332 13.91 1.29 5.23
N GLY A 333 14.56 2.10 6.04
CA GLY A 333 14.30 3.54 6.13
C GLY A 333 15.27 4.34 5.26
N ARG A 334 14.82 5.51 4.79
CA ARG A 334 15.61 6.41 3.94
C ARG A 334 16.80 7.05 4.66
N SER A 335 16.75 7.10 5.99
CA SER A 335 17.83 7.60 6.83
C SER A 335 18.17 6.59 7.93
N THR A 336 19.42 6.62 8.38
CA THR A 336 19.87 5.80 9.50
C THR A 336 19.24 6.23 10.83
N ALA A 337 19.43 5.42 11.87
CA ALA A 337 19.11 5.82 13.23
C ALA A 337 19.80 7.14 13.64
N ASP A 338 20.93 7.47 13.02
CA ASP A 338 21.69 8.69 13.25
C ASP A 338 21.34 9.83 12.26
N GLY A 339 20.39 9.61 11.32
CA GLY A 339 19.94 10.61 10.34
C GLY A 339 20.83 10.77 9.12
N GLU A 340 21.74 9.83 8.81
CA GLU A 340 22.56 9.85 7.61
C GLU A 340 21.93 9.06 6.45
N SER A 341 22.05 9.53 5.22
CA SER A 341 21.62 8.82 4.01
C SER A 341 22.77 7.99 3.41
N TYR A 342 22.43 6.90 2.71
CA TYR A 342 23.40 6.06 2.02
C TYR A 342 23.05 5.90 0.55
N SER A 343 24.08 5.90 -0.31
CA SER A 343 23.91 5.58 -1.73
C SER A 343 24.00 4.08 -2.04
N SER A 344 24.37 3.24 -1.05
CA SER A 344 24.48 1.79 -1.26
C SER A 344 24.03 0.97 -0.05
N TYR A 345 23.40 -0.16 -0.31
CA TYR A 345 22.98 -1.10 0.72
C TYR A 345 23.37 -2.55 0.40
N SER A 346 23.70 -3.33 1.43
CA SER A 346 24.00 -4.74 1.27
C SER A 346 23.08 -5.58 2.16
N ILE A 347 22.21 -6.35 1.54
CA ILE A 347 21.37 -7.34 2.21
C ILE A 347 22.29 -8.48 2.67
N PRO A 348 22.28 -8.83 3.99
CA PRO A 348 23.12 -9.87 4.53
C PRO A 348 22.90 -11.25 3.91
N ASP A 349 23.94 -12.07 3.91
CA ASP A 349 23.81 -13.50 3.67
C ASP A 349 22.95 -14.15 4.78
N GLY A 350 21.97 -14.96 4.38
CA GLY A 350 21.00 -15.55 5.33
C GLY A 350 19.60 -14.97 5.22
N VAL A 351 19.44 -13.76 4.68
CA VAL A 351 18.11 -13.25 4.34
C VAL A 351 17.50 -14.09 3.22
N LYS A 352 16.27 -14.57 3.45
CA LYS A 352 15.49 -15.38 2.52
C LYS A 352 14.29 -14.64 1.95
N TYR A 353 13.73 -13.75 2.75
CA TYR A 353 12.49 -13.05 2.41
C TYR A 353 12.70 -11.55 2.54
N ILE A 354 12.24 -10.81 1.54
CA ILE A 354 12.16 -9.34 1.58
C ILE A 354 10.68 -8.98 1.53
N TYR A 355 10.23 -8.26 2.55
CA TYR A 355 8.83 -7.86 2.63
C TYR A 355 8.43 -6.96 1.46
N PRO A 356 7.13 -6.92 1.14
CA PRO A 356 6.61 -5.95 0.17
C PRO A 356 6.97 -4.52 0.54
N ALA A 357 7.17 -3.72 -0.49
CA ALA A 357 7.40 -2.27 -0.39
C ALA A 357 8.60 -1.82 0.46
N VAL A 358 9.56 -2.70 0.77
CA VAL A 358 10.72 -2.38 1.64
C VAL A 358 11.56 -1.24 1.07
N PHE A 359 11.79 -1.19 -0.23
CA PHE A 359 12.54 -0.14 -0.94
C PHE A 359 11.61 0.67 -1.87
N TYR A 360 10.34 0.78 -1.54
CA TYR A 360 9.34 1.53 -2.28
C TYR A 360 9.75 3.00 -2.40
N ARG A 361 9.88 3.51 -3.65
CA ARG A 361 10.32 4.89 -3.96
C ARG A 361 11.60 5.30 -3.24
N GLU A 362 12.54 4.36 -3.07
CA GLU A 362 13.85 4.66 -2.48
C GLU A 362 14.74 5.34 -3.52
N TYR A 363 14.86 6.66 -3.44
CA TYR A 363 15.64 7.48 -4.38
C TYR A 363 17.07 7.77 -3.93
N ASN A 364 17.40 7.52 -2.66
CA ASN A 364 18.74 7.82 -2.14
C ASN A 364 19.75 6.68 -2.40
N LEU A 365 19.23 5.45 -2.63
CA LEU A 365 20.08 4.33 -2.99
C LEU A 365 20.34 4.30 -4.50
N GLU A 366 21.61 4.24 -4.87
CA GLU A 366 22.08 4.00 -6.24
C GLU A 366 22.32 2.51 -6.49
N SER A 367 22.77 1.77 -5.45
CA SER A 367 23.13 0.37 -5.57
C SER A 367 22.69 -0.51 -4.41
N ILE A 368 22.34 -1.78 -4.72
CA ILE A 368 21.99 -2.79 -3.74
C ILE A 368 22.68 -4.12 -4.03
N VAL A 369 23.21 -4.77 -2.98
CA VAL A 369 23.91 -6.04 -3.06
C VAL A 369 23.15 -7.11 -2.29
N PHE A 370 22.79 -8.21 -2.95
CA PHE A 370 22.19 -9.40 -2.35
C PHE A 370 23.30 -10.45 -2.14
N LYS A 371 23.76 -10.62 -0.89
CA LYS A 371 24.93 -11.48 -0.61
C LYS A 371 24.65 -12.96 -0.65
N GLY A 372 23.42 -13.38 -0.39
CA GLY A 372 22.98 -14.76 -0.34
C GLY A 372 21.84 -15.09 -1.28
N ASP A 373 21.35 -16.34 -1.16
CA ASP A 373 20.18 -16.81 -1.88
C ASP A 373 18.89 -16.23 -1.29
N ILE A 374 18.03 -15.68 -2.10
CA ILE A 374 16.73 -15.13 -1.75
C ILE A 374 15.61 -16.08 -2.22
N ASP A 375 14.74 -16.48 -1.32
CA ASP A 375 13.55 -17.26 -1.68
C ASP A 375 12.49 -16.38 -2.33
N THR A 376 12.22 -15.18 -1.74
CA THR A 376 11.16 -14.30 -2.23
C THR A 376 11.50 -12.83 -2.06
N ILE A 377 11.32 -12.07 -3.14
CA ILE A 377 11.24 -10.61 -3.16
C ILE A 377 9.76 -10.24 -3.26
N GLY A 378 9.26 -9.50 -2.26
CA GLY A 378 7.84 -9.14 -2.14
C GLY A 378 7.35 -8.11 -3.16
N SER A 379 6.05 -8.01 -3.29
CA SER A 379 5.36 -7.05 -4.18
C SER A 379 5.77 -5.60 -3.88
N ALA A 380 5.82 -4.76 -4.91
CA ALA A 380 6.19 -3.35 -4.80
C ALA A 380 7.54 -3.08 -4.10
N CYS A 381 8.36 -4.10 -3.86
CA CYS A 381 9.59 -3.98 -3.07
C CYS A 381 10.50 -2.86 -3.56
N PHE A 382 10.68 -2.71 -4.87
CA PHE A 382 11.49 -1.69 -5.53
C PHE A 382 10.65 -0.77 -6.43
N TYR A 383 9.34 -0.68 -6.19
CA TYR A 383 8.46 0.16 -6.99
C TYR A 383 8.96 1.59 -7.07
N SER A 384 9.11 2.11 -8.28
CA SER A 384 9.55 3.50 -8.55
C SER A 384 10.86 3.89 -7.82
N SER A 385 11.75 2.92 -7.54
CA SER A 385 13.02 3.20 -6.87
C SER A 385 14.05 3.82 -7.81
N GLY A 386 14.98 4.61 -7.25
CA GLY A 386 16.12 5.19 -7.95
C GLY A 386 17.31 4.24 -8.10
N ILE A 387 17.19 2.99 -7.66
CA ILE A 387 18.28 2.01 -7.68
C ILE A 387 18.56 1.59 -9.12
N SER A 388 19.77 1.85 -9.60
CA SER A 388 20.24 1.49 -10.94
C SER A 388 21.14 0.26 -10.96
N GLU A 389 21.80 -0.07 -9.85
CA GLU A 389 22.72 -1.18 -9.75
C GLU A 389 22.25 -2.25 -8.78
N TYR A 390 21.99 -3.45 -9.30
CA TYR A 390 21.57 -4.63 -8.54
C TYR A 390 22.61 -5.73 -8.67
N ASP A 391 23.32 -6.08 -7.57
CA ASP A 391 24.32 -7.15 -7.53
C ASP A 391 23.75 -8.39 -6.84
N PHE A 392 23.20 -9.33 -7.62
CA PHE A 392 22.71 -10.62 -7.13
C PHE A 392 23.85 -11.65 -7.09
N ARG A 393 24.46 -11.87 -5.91
CA ARG A 393 25.55 -12.86 -5.71
C ARG A 393 25.07 -14.26 -5.49
N GLY A 394 23.83 -14.42 -5.06
CA GLY A 394 23.13 -15.69 -4.91
C GLY A 394 22.01 -15.85 -5.95
N THR A 395 21.20 -16.89 -5.75
CA THR A 395 19.98 -17.13 -6.56
C THR A 395 18.79 -16.37 -6.00
N VAL A 396 17.82 -16.02 -6.86
CA VAL A 396 16.50 -15.57 -6.45
C VAL A 396 15.47 -16.53 -7.02
N ARG A 397 14.63 -17.11 -6.17
CA ARG A 397 13.65 -18.11 -6.61
C ARG A 397 12.34 -17.50 -7.07
N LYS A 398 11.84 -16.47 -6.35
CA LYS A 398 10.54 -15.85 -6.57
C LYS A 398 10.63 -14.34 -6.51
N ILE A 399 10.05 -13.67 -7.50
CA ILE A 399 9.79 -12.24 -7.49
C ILE A 399 8.29 -12.06 -7.62
N GLU A 400 7.66 -11.41 -6.62
CA GLU A 400 6.22 -11.28 -6.54
C GLU A 400 5.68 -10.17 -7.44
N GLY A 401 4.49 -10.41 -7.93
CA GLY A 401 3.78 -9.49 -8.80
C GLY A 401 2.72 -8.67 -8.07
N SER A 402 1.92 -7.96 -8.85
CA SER A 402 0.86 -7.09 -8.36
C SER A 402 -0.33 -7.81 -7.74
N GLU A 403 -0.51 -9.11 -8.00
CA GLU A 403 -1.65 -9.89 -7.48
C GLU A 403 -1.39 -10.60 -6.14
N THR A 404 -0.18 -10.49 -5.58
CA THR A 404 0.12 -11.14 -4.31
C THR A 404 -0.66 -10.50 -3.16
N VAL A 405 -1.56 -11.27 -2.57
CA VAL A 405 -2.41 -10.84 -1.46
C VAL A 405 -1.80 -11.33 -0.15
N TYR A 406 -1.54 -10.40 0.77
CA TYR A 406 -1.16 -10.73 2.14
C TYR A 406 -2.40 -10.78 3.01
N GLN A 407 -2.49 -11.79 3.89
CA GLN A 407 -3.53 -11.83 4.91
C GLN A 407 -3.20 -10.76 5.95
N THR A 408 -4.13 -9.83 6.16
CA THR A 408 -4.02 -8.82 7.20
C THR A 408 -4.78 -9.26 8.45
N LYS A 409 -4.24 -8.97 9.61
CA LYS A 409 -4.93 -9.14 10.89
C LYS A 409 -5.74 -7.90 11.29
N GLY A 410 -5.38 -6.75 10.72
CA GLY A 410 -6.00 -5.46 11.00
C GLY A 410 -7.23 -5.18 10.13
N SER A 411 -7.69 -3.94 10.17
CA SER A 411 -8.87 -3.46 9.44
C SER A 411 -8.60 -3.13 7.97
N ALA A 412 -7.38 -3.32 7.47
CA ALA A 412 -7.07 -3.14 6.05
C ALA A 412 -7.85 -4.15 5.21
N THR A 413 -8.64 -3.66 4.26
CA THR A 413 -9.44 -4.51 3.39
C THR A 413 -8.65 -4.89 2.14
N GLU A 414 -9.01 -6.01 1.51
CA GLU A 414 -8.45 -6.41 0.23
C GLU A 414 -8.63 -5.31 -0.83
N GLU A 415 -9.72 -4.57 -0.79
CA GLU A 415 -9.99 -3.46 -1.71
C GLU A 415 -9.00 -2.30 -1.52
N ASN A 416 -8.68 -1.95 -0.28
CA ASN A 416 -7.70 -0.91 0.03
C ASN A 416 -6.27 -1.33 -0.34
N LEU A 417 -5.96 -2.62 -0.27
CA LEU A 417 -4.67 -3.16 -0.70
C LEU A 417 -4.55 -3.30 -2.22
N LYS A 418 -5.66 -3.31 -2.97
CA LYS A 418 -5.64 -3.38 -4.45
C LYS A 418 -4.86 -2.23 -5.07
N GLU A 419 -5.01 -1.02 -4.56
CA GLU A 419 -4.30 0.15 -5.07
C GLU A 419 -2.78 0.08 -4.82
N LEU A 420 -2.35 -0.74 -3.86
CA LEU A 420 -0.94 -0.93 -3.51
C LEU A 420 -0.31 -2.14 -4.21
N ARG A 421 -1.09 -2.91 -4.96
CA ARG A 421 -0.62 -4.10 -5.67
C ARG A 421 0.19 -3.71 -6.89
N GLN A 422 1.46 -3.51 -6.70
CA GLN A 422 2.42 -3.24 -7.76
C GLN A 422 3.45 -4.37 -7.84
N GLY A 423 3.93 -4.68 -9.04
CA GLY A 423 5.00 -5.64 -9.22
C GLY A 423 6.28 -5.20 -8.49
N ALA A 424 7.11 -6.15 -8.10
CA ALA A 424 8.26 -5.89 -7.22
C ALA A 424 9.21 -4.80 -7.73
N PHE A 425 9.43 -4.71 -9.03
CA PHE A 425 10.28 -3.70 -9.69
C PHE A 425 9.50 -2.72 -10.55
N SER A 426 8.18 -2.74 -10.52
CA SER A 426 7.35 -1.90 -11.38
C SER A 426 7.75 -0.43 -11.25
N GLN A 427 7.80 0.29 -12.39
CA GLN A 427 8.19 1.70 -12.48
C GLN A 427 9.59 2.06 -11.91
N SER A 428 10.48 1.09 -11.77
CA SER A 428 11.87 1.35 -11.37
C SER A 428 12.67 1.88 -12.56
N TYR A 429 12.42 3.11 -12.95
CA TYR A 429 12.96 3.75 -14.16
C TYR A 429 14.49 3.80 -14.21
N ALA A 430 15.16 3.78 -13.04
CA ALA A 430 16.61 3.74 -12.97
C ALA A 430 17.21 2.50 -13.64
N ILE A 431 16.48 1.38 -13.67
CA ILE A 431 16.88 0.17 -14.41
C ILE A 431 17.02 0.46 -15.91
N SER A 432 16.11 1.27 -16.47
CA SER A 432 16.16 1.64 -17.90
C SER A 432 17.40 2.46 -18.27
N GLN A 433 17.99 3.15 -17.29
CA GLN A 433 19.22 3.93 -17.46
C GLN A 433 20.48 3.07 -17.30
N SER A 434 20.35 1.87 -16.73
CA SER A 434 21.46 0.97 -16.44
C SER A 434 21.66 -0.04 -17.58
N ASP A 435 22.89 -0.11 -18.11
CA ASP A 435 23.28 -1.17 -19.05
C ASP A 435 23.69 -2.46 -18.34
N SER A 436 23.76 -2.46 -17.01
CA SER A 436 24.26 -3.55 -16.18
C SER A 436 23.19 -4.42 -15.53
N PHE A 437 21.91 -4.02 -15.60
CA PHE A 437 20.85 -4.81 -14.97
C PHE A 437 20.67 -6.17 -15.67
N THR A 438 20.78 -7.23 -14.89
CA THR A 438 20.52 -8.59 -15.34
C THR A 438 19.58 -9.30 -14.37
N LEU A 439 18.69 -10.13 -14.91
CA LEU A 439 17.83 -10.95 -14.06
C LEU A 439 18.67 -11.89 -13.19
N PRO A 440 18.32 -12.07 -11.91
CA PRO A 440 19.01 -13.00 -11.04
C PRO A 440 18.84 -14.44 -11.53
N SER A 441 19.85 -15.28 -11.27
CA SER A 441 19.78 -16.71 -11.57
C SER A 441 18.82 -17.45 -10.63
N GLY A 442 18.33 -18.60 -11.06
CA GLY A 442 17.49 -19.49 -10.25
C GLY A 442 16.01 -19.13 -10.22
N LEU A 443 15.56 -18.14 -11.00
CA LEU A 443 14.16 -17.73 -11.04
C LEU A 443 13.23 -18.87 -11.45
N LYS A 444 12.24 -19.17 -10.59
CA LYS A 444 11.15 -20.12 -10.87
C LYS A 444 9.82 -19.41 -11.05
N TYR A 445 9.64 -18.28 -10.38
CA TYR A 445 8.39 -17.53 -10.36
C TYR A 445 8.65 -16.03 -10.55
N ILE A 446 8.01 -15.46 -11.55
CA ILE A 446 7.96 -14.01 -11.84
C ILE A 446 6.48 -13.63 -11.86
N GLY A 447 6.05 -12.78 -10.94
CA GLY A 447 4.65 -12.39 -10.81
C GLY A 447 4.17 -11.39 -11.85
N ASP A 448 2.89 -11.07 -11.82
CA ASP A 448 2.27 -10.11 -12.73
C ASP A 448 2.84 -8.70 -12.54
N ASN A 449 3.03 -7.97 -13.63
CA ASN A 449 3.57 -6.61 -13.63
C ASN A 449 4.92 -6.45 -12.89
N THR A 450 5.69 -7.52 -12.69
CA THR A 450 6.92 -7.48 -11.88
C THR A 450 7.91 -6.42 -12.36
N PHE A 451 8.15 -6.33 -13.65
CA PHE A 451 9.06 -5.37 -14.29
C PHE A 451 8.31 -4.36 -15.18
N PHE A 452 7.09 -4.07 -14.81
CA PHE A 452 6.26 -3.09 -15.53
C PHE A 452 6.94 -1.71 -15.54
N ASP A 453 7.08 -1.10 -16.70
CA ASP A 453 7.73 0.21 -16.91
C ASP A 453 9.18 0.30 -16.40
N THR A 454 9.93 -0.80 -16.40
CA THR A 454 11.35 -0.76 -16.00
C THR A 454 12.32 -0.60 -17.15
N GLY A 455 11.89 -0.85 -18.39
CA GLY A 455 12.77 -0.80 -19.55
C GLY A 455 13.87 -1.89 -19.55
N ILE A 456 13.56 -3.06 -19.04
CA ILE A 456 14.47 -4.21 -19.06
C ILE A 456 14.85 -4.58 -20.50
N LYS A 457 16.15 -4.80 -20.78
CA LYS A 457 16.65 -5.06 -22.13
C LYS A 457 16.70 -6.55 -22.49
N GLU A 458 17.07 -7.37 -21.53
CA GLU A 458 17.31 -8.79 -21.75
C GLU A 458 16.63 -9.66 -20.71
N VAL A 459 15.91 -10.68 -21.17
CA VAL A 459 15.24 -11.68 -20.33
C VAL A 459 15.88 -13.04 -20.61
N ARG A 460 16.69 -13.56 -19.66
CA ARG A 460 17.27 -14.90 -19.70
C ARG A 460 16.76 -15.71 -18.51
N LEU A 461 16.02 -16.77 -18.80
CA LEU A 461 15.37 -17.61 -17.80
C LEU A 461 15.82 -19.07 -17.97
N ASP A 462 16.19 -19.68 -16.85
CA ASP A 462 16.56 -21.10 -16.82
C ASP A 462 15.62 -21.88 -15.88
N GLY A 463 14.85 -22.79 -16.45
CA GLY A 463 13.92 -23.63 -15.72
C GLY A 463 12.79 -22.87 -15.03
N VAL A 464 12.34 -21.76 -15.59
CA VAL A 464 11.20 -20.97 -15.08
C VAL A 464 9.91 -21.81 -15.11
N GLU A 465 9.08 -21.64 -14.07
CA GLU A 465 7.83 -22.37 -13.87
C GLU A 465 6.59 -21.47 -14.00
N TYR A 466 6.75 -20.16 -13.74
CA TYR A 466 5.68 -19.17 -13.89
C TYR A 466 6.22 -17.82 -14.31
N VAL A 467 5.59 -17.24 -15.32
CA VAL A 467 5.78 -15.84 -15.75
C VAL A 467 4.40 -15.20 -15.81
N GLY A 468 4.20 -14.16 -15.04
CA GLY A 468 2.94 -13.47 -14.88
C GLY A 468 2.57 -12.56 -16.05
N PHE A 469 1.34 -12.08 -16.00
CA PHE A 469 0.78 -11.13 -16.97
C PHE A 469 1.56 -9.82 -16.96
N MET A 470 1.87 -9.27 -18.14
CA MET A 470 2.61 -8.01 -18.31
C MET A 470 3.92 -7.92 -17.50
N ALA A 471 4.53 -9.06 -17.15
CA ALA A 471 5.72 -9.10 -16.29
C ALA A 471 6.88 -8.25 -16.81
N PHE A 472 7.00 -8.09 -18.13
CA PHE A 472 8.07 -7.33 -18.81
C PHE A 472 7.56 -6.18 -19.67
N TRP A 473 6.30 -5.77 -19.50
CA TRP A 473 5.71 -4.70 -20.27
C TRP A 473 6.23 -3.32 -19.83
N ALA A 474 6.39 -2.40 -20.76
CA ALA A 474 6.70 -1.01 -20.47
C ALA A 474 6.04 -0.09 -21.50
N ASP A 475 5.75 1.16 -21.10
CA ASP A 475 5.33 2.22 -22.02
C ASP A 475 6.39 2.46 -23.09
N ALA A 476 5.98 2.97 -24.25
CA ALA A 476 6.84 3.21 -25.41
C ALA A 476 8.14 3.97 -25.07
N SER A 477 8.09 4.90 -24.12
CA SER A 477 9.24 5.68 -23.66
C SER A 477 10.30 4.86 -22.95
N TYR A 478 9.89 3.75 -22.31
CA TYR A 478 10.75 2.86 -21.52
C TYR A 478 10.95 1.51 -22.17
N TRP A 479 10.24 1.18 -23.26
CA TRP A 479 10.31 -0.11 -23.92
C TRP A 479 11.71 -0.35 -24.51
N LYS A 480 12.45 -1.30 -23.95
CA LYS A 480 13.82 -1.64 -24.36
C LYS A 480 14.04 -3.13 -24.54
N LEU A 481 13.01 -3.95 -24.44
CA LEU A 481 13.13 -5.39 -24.51
C LEU A 481 13.58 -5.83 -25.91
N ASP A 482 14.75 -6.45 -25.97
CA ASP A 482 15.45 -6.85 -27.20
C ASP A 482 15.63 -8.36 -27.32
N THR A 483 15.88 -9.03 -26.20
CA THR A 483 16.25 -10.46 -26.21
C THR A 483 15.48 -11.23 -25.14
N ILE A 484 14.91 -12.37 -25.54
CA ILE A 484 14.23 -13.32 -24.64
C ILE A 484 14.80 -14.71 -24.90
N VAL A 485 15.45 -15.32 -23.90
CA VAL A 485 15.97 -16.67 -23.97
C VAL A 485 15.44 -17.48 -22.80
N VAL A 486 14.80 -18.60 -23.10
CA VAL A 486 14.32 -19.56 -22.10
C VAL A 486 14.95 -20.92 -22.33
N THR A 487 15.55 -21.47 -21.28
CA THR A 487 16.16 -22.79 -21.28
C THR A 487 15.58 -23.65 -20.16
N ASN A 488 15.65 -24.98 -20.31
CA ASN A 488 15.30 -25.97 -19.28
C ASN A 488 13.91 -25.78 -18.62
N SER A 489 12.94 -25.19 -19.33
CA SER A 489 11.56 -25.05 -18.85
C SER A 489 10.62 -25.96 -19.60
N ASP A 490 9.81 -26.74 -18.89
CA ASP A 490 8.74 -27.56 -19.48
C ASP A 490 7.53 -26.73 -19.91
N LYS A 491 7.37 -25.57 -19.27
CA LYS A 491 6.18 -24.72 -19.40
C LYS A 491 6.38 -23.60 -20.43
N TYR A 492 7.59 -23.05 -20.54
CA TYR A 492 7.89 -21.91 -21.41
C TYR A 492 8.97 -22.24 -22.42
N TYR A 493 9.01 -21.50 -23.52
CA TYR A 493 10.11 -21.49 -24.47
C TYR A 493 10.27 -20.13 -25.13
N SER A 494 11.47 -19.84 -25.62
CA SER A 494 11.71 -18.69 -26.50
C SER A 494 11.63 -19.12 -27.95
N TYR A 495 11.17 -18.22 -28.82
CA TYR A 495 11.16 -18.39 -30.26
C TYR A 495 11.98 -17.27 -30.91
N GLU A 496 13.00 -17.66 -31.70
CA GLU A 496 13.96 -16.76 -32.37
C GLU A 496 14.66 -15.76 -31.42
N ASP A 497 14.79 -16.10 -30.12
CA ASP A 497 15.28 -15.23 -29.04
C ASP A 497 14.55 -13.88 -28.93
N LYS A 498 13.34 -13.80 -29.47
CA LYS A 498 12.49 -12.58 -29.52
C LYS A 498 11.15 -12.79 -28.86
N ALA A 499 10.66 -13.99 -28.71
CA ALA A 499 9.33 -14.22 -28.15
C ALA A 499 9.35 -15.16 -26.94
N LEU A 500 8.50 -14.87 -25.95
CA LEU A 500 8.16 -15.77 -24.85
C LEU A 500 6.83 -16.44 -25.11
N ILE A 501 6.79 -17.75 -25.05
CA ILE A 501 5.60 -18.56 -25.33
C ILE A 501 5.38 -19.57 -24.21
N GLU A 502 4.13 -19.67 -23.73
CA GLU A 502 3.69 -20.64 -22.74
C GLU A 502 3.03 -21.84 -23.40
N ARG A 503 3.46 -23.05 -23.02
CA ARG A 503 2.99 -24.32 -23.63
C ARG A 503 1.65 -24.75 -23.08
N GLY A 504 0.74 -25.14 -23.94
CA GLY A 504 -0.47 -25.89 -23.59
C GLY A 504 -1.53 -25.10 -22.84
N THR A 505 -1.47 -23.76 -22.82
CA THR A 505 -2.43 -22.89 -22.13
C THR A 505 -3.43 -22.23 -23.06
N GLY A 506 -3.18 -22.28 -24.37
CA GLY A 506 -4.09 -21.80 -25.40
C GLY A 506 -5.22 -22.79 -25.71
N PRO A 507 -6.28 -22.31 -26.39
CA PRO A 507 -7.41 -23.14 -26.82
C PRO A 507 -6.97 -24.35 -27.68
N GLU A 508 -7.67 -25.45 -27.51
CA GLU A 508 -7.39 -26.66 -28.29
C GLU A 508 -7.63 -26.45 -29.79
N TYR A 509 -6.67 -26.88 -30.59
CA TYR A 509 -6.76 -26.94 -32.04
C TYR A 509 -6.24 -28.28 -32.56
N ASN A 510 -7.01 -28.92 -33.43
CA ASN A 510 -6.67 -30.24 -34.03
C ASN A 510 -6.35 -31.34 -33.00
N GLY A 511 -7.07 -31.32 -31.84
CA GLY A 511 -6.93 -32.33 -30.78
C GLY A 511 -5.69 -32.15 -29.89
N LYS A 512 -5.06 -30.98 -29.91
CA LYS A 512 -3.94 -30.62 -29.04
C LYS A 512 -4.20 -29.27 -28.38
N ALA A 513 -3.84 -29.18 -27.11
CA ALA A 513 -3.81 -27.89 -26.43
C ALA A 513 -2.83 -26.97 -27.17
N GLY A 514 -3.27 -25.77 -27.46
CA GLY A 514 -2.44 -24.74 -28.11
C GLY A 514 -1.51 -24.04 -27.13
N ASP A 515 -0.56 -23.33 -27.65
CA ASP A 515 0.36 -22.50 -26.87
C ASP A 515 -0.17 -21.04 -26.80
N THR A 516 0.25 -20.30 -25.77
CA THR A 516 -0.07 -18.88 -25.63
C THR A 516 1.18 -18.03 -25.86
N PHE A 517 1.10 -17.10 -26.82
CA PHE A 517 2.14 -16.13 -27.06
C PHE A 517 2.04 -14.98 -26.05
N MET A 518 3.08 -14.76 -25.25
CA MET A 518 3.04 -13.83 -24.14
C MET A 518 3.58 -12.45 -24.49
N VAL A 519 4.79 -12.37 -25.05
CA VAL A 519 5.45 -11.09 -25.35
C VAL A 519 6.48 -11.24 -26.46
N TYR A 520 6.61 -10.21 -27.29
CA TYR A 520 7.64 -10.07 -28.33
C TYR A 520 8.63 -8.96 -27.96
N ALA A 521 9.93 -9.29 -27.99
CA ALA A 521 11.02 -8.35 -27.77
C ALA A 521 11.26 -7.53 -29.04
N SER A 522 10.68 -6.34 -29.12
CA SER A 522 10.64 -5.52 -30.32
C SER A 522 11.77 -4.48 -30.42
N CYS A 523 12.55 -4.28 -29.36
CA CYS A 523 13.59 -3.27 -29.32
C CYS A 523 14.90 -3.72 -30.04
N LEU A 524 15.72 -2.75 -30.40
CA LEU A 524 17.05 -2.96 -30.96
C LEU A 524 18.11 -2.45 -29.98
N SER A 525 18.82 -3.35 -29.30
CA SER A 525 19.92 -2.95 -28.43
C SER A 525 21.22 -2.74 -29.22
N GLY A 526 22.03 -1.78 -28.77
CA GLY A 526 23.34 -1.52 -29.33
C GLY A 526 23.37 -0.86 -30.72
N VAL A 527 22.23 -0.40 -31.24
CA VAL A 527 22.12 0.39 -32.48
C VAL A 527 22.09 1.86 -32.12
N SER A 528 23.06 2.64 -32.57
CA SER A 528 23.03 4.10 -32.35
C SER A 528 21.88 4.74 -33.13
N GLY A 529 21.34 5.85 -32.61
CA GLY A 529 20.28 6.59 -33.29
C GLY A 529 20.64 6.99 -34.70
N LYS A 530 21.90 7.37 -34.93
CA LYS A 530 22.40 7.71 -36.27
C LYS A 530 22.38 6.51 -37.19
N GLU A 531 22.86 5.36 -36.76
CA GLU A 531 22.84 4.10 -37.53
C GLU A 531 21.39 3.69 -37.85
N LEU A 532 20.47 3.84 -36.91
CA LEU A 532 19.07 3.55 -37.14
C LEU A 532 18.44 4.45 -38.22
N LEU A 533 18.74 5.77 -38.20
CA LEU A 533 18.23 6.69 -39.21
C LEU A 533 18.77 6.42 -40.62
N GLU A 534 20.09 6.12 -40.71
CA GLU A 534 20.78 5.91 -41.99
C GLU A 534 20.46 4.55 -42.59
N ASN A 535 20.23 3.52 -41.74
CA ASN A 535 20.17 2.12 -42.19
C ASN A 535 18.96 1.36 -41.63
N THR A 536 17.83 2.01 -41.49
CA THR A 536 16.59 1.45 -40.91
C THR A 536 16.22 0.11 -41.51
N ASP A 537 16.27 -0.02 -42.84
CA ASP A 537 15.87 -1.27 -43.54
C ASP A 537 16.71 -2.50 -43.17
N LYS A 538 17.89 -2.30 -42.59
CA LYS A 538 18.77 -3.41 -42.12
C LYS A 538 18.18 -4.07 -40.86
N TYR A 539 17.41 -3.34 -40.09
CA TYR A 539 16.89 -3.75 -38.79
C TYR A 539 15.43 -4.16 -38.83
N VAL A 540 14.75 -3.86 -39.93
CA VAL A 540 13.33 -4.23 -40.13
C VAL A 540 13.23 -5.70 -40.47
N THR A 541 12.44 -6.46 -39.73
CA THR A 541 11.98 -7.79 -40.06
C THR A 541 10.85 -7.67 -41.09
N ASP A 542 11.09 -8.15 -42.32
CA ASP A 542 10.06 -8.09 -43.36
C ASP A 542 8.81 -8.86 -42.95
N THR A 543 8.99 -10.12 -42.53
CA THR A 543 7.86 -10.96 -42.15
C THR A 543 8.19 -11.74 -40.89
N PHE A 544 7.42 -11.53 -39.82
CA PHE A 544 7.46 -12.40 -38.64
C PHE A 544 6.31 -13.42 -38.69
N ARG A 545 6.65 -14.70 -38.59
CA ARG A 545 5.65 -15.77 -38.54
C ARG A 545 5.56 -16.31 -37.14
N VAL A 546 4.39 -16.12 -36.51
CA VAL A 546 4.11 -16.77 -35.23
C VAL A 546 4.17 -18.26 -35.41
N PRO A 547 4.86 -19.03 -34.53
CA PRO A 547 5.04 -20.45 -34.71
C PRO A 547 3.71 -21.22 -34.72
N ASP A 548 3.69 -22.28 -35.53
CA ASP A 548 2.56 -23.22 -35.58
C ASP A 548 2.34 -23.81 -34.17
N GLY A 549 1.09 -23.91 -33.75
CA GLY A 549 0.72 -24.38 -32.41
C GLY A 549 0.30 -23.27 -31.44
N VAL A 550 0.69 -22.03 -31.68
CA VAL A 550 0.15 -20.89 -30.95
C VAL A 550 -1.31 -20.69 -31.33
N THR A 551 -2.20 -20.65 -30.34
CA THR A 551 -3.65 -20.47 -30.53
C THR A 551 -4.24 -19.33 -29.73
N ALA A 552 -3.44 -18.73 -28.82
CA ALA A 552 -3.83 -17.57 -28.02
C ALA A 552 -2.68 -16.56 -27.89
N PHE A 553 -3.02 -15.35 -27.53
CA PHE A 553 -2.09 -14.26 -27.26
C PHE A 553 -2.46 -13.57 -25.95
N HIS A 554 -1.43 -13.12 -25.24
CA HIS A 554 -1.67 -12.14 -24.17
C HIS A 554 -2.02 -10.77 -24.76
N PRO A 555 -2.80 -9.94 -24.08
CA PRO A 555 -2.86 -8.51 -24.36
C PRO A 555 -1.42 -7.94 -24.43
N TYR A 556 -1.21 -6.99 -25.36
CA TYR A 556 0.11 -6.36 -25.60
C TYR A 556 1.24 -7.31 -26.02
N ALA A 557 0.92 -8.50 -26.51
CA ALA A 557 1.92 -9.47 -26.95
C ALA A 557 2.91 -8.91 -28.00
N PHE A 558 2.46 -7.99 -28.87
CA PHE A 558 3.25 -7.29 -29.87
C PHE A 558 3.27 -5.76 -29.63
N PHE A 559 3.41 -5.36 -28.38
CA PHE A 559 3.53 -3.94 -28.05
C PHE A 559 4.82 -3.36 -28.67
N GLU A 560 4.71 -2.14 -29.26
CA GLU A 560 5.82 -1.46 -29.92
C GLU A 560 6.56 -2.33 -30.98
N ALA A 561 5.87 -3.25 -31.65
CA ALA A 561 6.46 -4.11 -32.68
C ALA A 561 6.74 -3.34 -34.00
N ASN A 562 7.37 -2.18 -33.91
CA ASN A 562 7.59 -1.24 -35.00
C ASN A 562 8.58 -1.73 -36.05
N PHE A 563 9.39 -2.73 -35.75
CA PHE A 563 10.39 -3.30 -36.66
C PHE A 563 9.90 -4.52 -37.44
N ILE A 564 8.61 -4.89 -37.31
CA ILE A 564 7.97 -5.93 -38.14
C ILE A 564 7.08 -5.26 -39.18
N ARG A 565 7.21 -5.64 -40.46
CA ARG A 565 6.32 -5.13 -41.53
C ARG A 565 5.10 -5.99 -41.74
N HIS A 566 5.27 -7.32 -41.76
CA HIS A 566 4.19 -8.27 -42.00
C HIS A 566 4.14 -9.29 -40.87
N LEU A 567 2.99 -9.36 -40.18
CA LEU A 567 2.76 -10.40 -39.17
C LEU A 567 1.86 -11.51 -39.74
N VAL A 568 2.30 -12.74 -39.61
CA VAL A 568 1.52 -13.91 -40.06
C VAL A 568 1.11 -14.74 -38.85
N LEU A 569 -0.20 -14.83 -38.64
CA LEU A 569 -0.80 -15.62 -37.55
C LEU A 569 -1.07 -17.06 -38.00
N PRO A 570 -0.82 -18.09 -37.15
CA PRO A 570 -1.06 -19.47 -37.47
C PRO A 570 -2.54 -19.85 -37.40
N GLU A 571 -2.88 -20.95 -38.12
CA GLU A 571 -4.21 -21.56 -37.94
C GLU A 571 -4.38 -22.11 -36.53
N GLY A 572 -5.61 -21.98 -35.99
CA GLY A 572 -5.94 -22.33 -34.60
C GLY A 572 -6.24 -21.10 -33.75
N VAL A 573 -5.72 -19.94 -34.11
CA VAL A 573 -6.06 -18.67 -33.44
C VAL A 573 -7.52 -18.34 -33.75
N ARG A 574 -8.32 -18.13 -32.69
CA ARG A 574 -9.77 -17.85 -32.78
C ARG A 574 -10.14 -16.45 -32.34
N SER A 575 -9.36 -15.86 -31.43
CA SER A 575 -9.56 -14.49 -30.96
C SER A 575 -8.24 -13.74 -30.91
N LEU A 576 -8.31 -12.41 -31.10
CA LEU A 576 -7.23 -11.49 -30.81
C LEU A 576 -7.67 -10.64 -29.63
N PRO A 577 -6.89 -10.59 -28.54
CA PRO A 577 -7.26 -9.82 -27.34
C PRO A 577 -7.10 -8.33 -27.56
N ALA A 578 -7.71 -7.56 -26.69
CA ALA A 578 -7.53 -6.12 -26.61
C ALA A 578 -6.04 -5.75 -26.49
N GLY A 579 -5.62 -4.70 -27.20
CA GLY A 579 -4.23 -4.23 -27.17
C GLY A 579 -3.20 -5.23 -27.69
N PHE A 580 -3.63 -6.31 -28.36
CA PHE A 580 -2.76 -7.36 -28.88
C PHE A 580 -1.51 -6.82 -29.57
N LEU A 581 -1.65 -5.74 -30.31
CA LEU A 581 -0.59 -5.09 -31.06
C LEU A 581 -0.71 -3.58 -30.91
N SER A 582 0.38 -2.94 -30.58
CA SER A 582 0.58 -1.51 -30.84
C SER A 582 1.78 -1.39 -31.78
N SER A 583 1.58 -0.93 -32.99
CA SER A 583 2.63 -0.82 -33.99
C SER A 583 2.39 0.38 -34.90
N GLY A 584 3.44 1.10 -35.16
CA GLY A 584 3.44 2.26 -36.04
C GLY A 584 3.34 3.56 -35.29
N GLY A 585 3.99 4.52 -35.82
CA GLY A 585 4.15 5.86 -35.28
C GLY A 585 5.55 6.36 -35.58
N SER A 586 5.79 7.58 -35.16
CA SER A 586 7.09 8.20 -35.29
C SER A 586 7.99 7.74 -34.15
N ILE A 587 9.06 7.03 -34.50
CA ILE A 587 10.16 6.79 -33.56
C ILE A 587 11.00 8.06 -33.57
N TYR A 588 11.07 8.72 -32.42
CA TYR A 588 11.97 9.86 -32.21
C TYR A 588 13.37 9.32 -31.90
N VAL A 589 14.30 9.58 -32.82
CA VAL A 589 15.64 9.06 -32.71
C VAL A 589 16.54 10.13 -32.10
N CYS A 590 17.18 9.80 -30.97
CA CYS A 590 18.13 10.67 -30.29
C CYS A 590 19.56 10.08 -30.36
N ASP A 591 20.57 10.94 -30.17
CA ASP A 591 21.96 10.51 -29.94
C ASP A 591 22.14 10.01 -28.49
N ASP A 592 23.36 9.57 -28.19
CA ASP A 592 23.74 9.05 -26.86
C ASP A 592 23.64 10.10 -25.74
N ASP A 593 23.62 11.40 -26.12
CA ASP A 593 23.47 12.55 -25.22
C ASP A 593 22.00 12.99 -25.08
N GLY A 594 21.07 12.31 -25.76
CA GLY A 594 19.63 12.61 -25.73
C GLY A 594 19.18 13.72 -26.70
N ASN A 595 20.06 14.20 -27.61
CA ASN A 595 19.69 15.21 -28.59
C ASN A 595 18.91 14.59 -29.74
N PHE A 596 17.79 15.21 -30.12
CA PHE A 596 16.97 14.75 -31.24
C PHE A 596 17.73 14.78 -32.56
N LEU A 597 17.86 13.64 -33.21
CA LEU A 597 18.53 13.45 -34.51
C LEU A 597 17.53 13.43 -35.67
N GLY A 598 16.33 13.00 -35.47
CA GLY A 598 15.30 12.88 -36.48
C GLY A 598 14.15 11.96 -36.06
N GLU A 599 13.22 11.86 -36.98
CA GLU A 599 12.02 11.04 -36.84
C GLU A 599 11.96 10.02 -37.95
N LYS A 600 11.50 8.80 -37.64
CA LYS A 600 11.28 7.74 -38.61
C LYS A 600 9.94 7.10 -38.36
N THR A 601 9.06 7.12 -39.33
CA THR A 601 7.80 6.38 -39.28
C THR A 601 8.06 4.92 -39.63
N LEU A 602 7.88 4.05 -38.65
CA LEU A 602 8.03 2.62 -38.79
C LEU A 602 6.75 1.92 -38.33
N GLY A 603 6.60 0.67 -38.68
CA GLY A 603 5.50 -0.12 -38.15
C GLY A 603 4.99 -1.20 -39.10
N MET A 604 4.00 -1.90 -38.61
CA MET A 604 3.41 -3.03 -39.30
C MET A 604 2.48 -2.58 -40.42
N VAL A 605 2.69 -3.12 -41.60
CA VAL A 605 1.87 -2.83 -42.78
C VAL A 605 0.60 -3.66 -42.77
N ASP A 606 0.73 -4.96 -42.43
CA ASP A 606 -0.43 -5.84 -42.40
C ASP A 606 -0.25 -7.03 -41.43
N ILE A 607 -1.41 -7.60 -41.08
CA ILE A 607 -1.53 -8.85 -40.32
C ILE A 607 -2.30 -9.85 -41.19
N SER A 608 -1.64 -10.93 -41.59
CA SER A 608 -2.29 -12.05 -42.23
C SER A 608 -3.02 -12.90 -41.22
N CYS A 609 -4.33 -12.83 -41.22
CA CYS A 609 -5.22 -13.53 -40.29
C CYS A 609 -5.48 -14.98 -40.75
N PRO A 610 -5.60 -15.94 -39.80
CA PRO A 610 -5.96 -17.31 -40.13
C PRO A 610 -7.46 -17.47 -40.45
N SER A 611 -7.82 -18.57 -41.13
CA SER A 611 -9.22 -18.88 -41.43
C SER A 611 -10.05 -19.19 -40.16
N THR A 612 -9.39 -19.57 -39.08
CA THR A 612 -9.97 -19.92 -37.79
C THR A 612 -10.37 -18.70 -36.94
N LEU A 613 -9.95 -17.52 -37.29
CA LEU A 613 -10.25 -16.29 -36.53
C LEU A 613 -11.75 -16.01 -36.53
N THR A 614 -12.36 -15.88 -35.34
CA THR A 614 -13.80 -15.66 -35.14
C THR A 614 -14.13 -14.30 -34.53
N GLU A 615 -13.22 -13.75 -33.71
CA GLU A 615 -13.48 -12.49 -33.02
C GLU A 615 -12.20 -11.66 -32.78
N ILE A 616 -12.39 -10.36 -32.71
CA ILE A 616 -11.42 -9.39 -32.27
C ILE A 616 -12.04 -8.69 -31.06
N ASP A 617 -11.42 -8.90 -29.89
CA ASP A 617 -11.96 -8.45 -28.62
C ASP A 617 -11.60 -6.99 -28.32
N ALA A 618 -12.49 -6.34 -27.59
CA ALA A 618 -12.20 -5.10 -26.90
C ALA A 618 -11.84 -5.36 -25.44
N TYR A 619 -11.26 -4.38 -24.83
CA TYR A 619 -11.18 -4.28 -23.40
C TYR A 619 -12.58 -4.14 -22.79
N ASP A 620 -13.01 -5.09 -21.97
CA ASP A 620 -14.36 -5.08 -21.36
C ASP A 620 -14.43 -4.29 -20.03
N GLY A 621 -13.32 -3.67 -19.60
CA GLY A 621 -13.24 -2.94 -18.33
C GLY A 621 -13.27 -3.80 -17.07
N ALA A 622 -13.41 -5.12 -17.23
CA ALA A 622 -13.46 -6.05 -16.09
C ALA A 622 -12.07 -6.31 -15.49
N GLU A 623 -11.03 -6.25 -16.31
CA GLU A 623 -9.66 -6.33 -15.84
C GLU A 623 -9.15 -4.92 -15.51
N LYS A 624 -9.29 -4.53 -14.25
CA LYS A 624 -8.92 -3.21 -13.71
C LYS A 624 -7.44 -2.81 -13.82
N TRP A 625 -6.64 -3.59 -14.51
CA TRP A 625 -5.18 -3.42 -14.60
C TRP A 625 -4.70 -2.58 -15.77
N LEU A 626 -5.57 -2.37 -16.75
CA LEU A 626 -5.22 -1.66 -17.97
C LEU A 626 -5.52 -0.17 -17.78
N LEU A 627 -4.63 0.53 -17.09
CA LEU A 627 -4.64 2.00 -16.91
C LEU A 627 -4.26 2.76 -18.20
N ILE A 628 -4.43 2.12 -19.35
CA ILE A 628 -3.98 2.68 -20.60
C ILE A 628 -5.21 3.20 -21.35
N ASP A 629 -5.04 4.34 -22.01
CA ASP A 629 -6.09 5.00 -22.73
C ASP A 629 -6.71 4.14 -23.86
N ASP A 630 -7.80 4.61 -24.46
CA ASP A 630 -8.53 3.90 -25.53
C ASP A 630 -7.64 3.49 -26.73
N TYR A 631 -6.50 4.17 -26.93
CA TYR A 631 -5.56 3.85 -28.00
C TYR A 631 -4.74 2.60 -27.74
N HIS A 632 -4.26 2.42 -26.52
CA HIS A 632 -3.42 1.27 -26.16
C HIS A 632 -4.23 -0.03 -26.07
N ASN A 633 -5.55 0.08 -25.90
CA ASN A 633 -6.45 -1.07 -25.85
C ASN A 633 -6.87 -1.59 -27.24
N ALA A 634 -6.62 -0.83 -28.29
CA ALA A 634 -6.90 -1.25 -29.66
C ALA A 634 -5.72 -2.04 -30.27
N ILE A 635 -6.00 -2.81 -31.32
CA ILE A 635 -4.96 -3.28 -32.23
C ILE A 635 -4.59 -2.11 -33.13
N VAL A 636 -3.38 -1.58 -32.99
CA VAL A 636 -2.94 -0.33 -33.62
C VAL A 636 -2.02 -0.59 -34.80
N LEU A 637 -2.40 -0.12 -36.01
CA LEU A 637 -1.66 -0.21 -37.25
C LEU A 637 -1.52 1.21 -37.87
N ARG A 638 -0.36 1.85 -37.66
CA ARG A 638 -0.08 3.24 -38.08
C ARG A 638 1.01 3.39 -39.15
N ALA A 639 1.49 2.32 -39.74
CA ALA A 639 2.54 2.41 -40.75
C ALA A 639 2.06 3.12 -42.02
N GLU A 640 2.93 3.91 -42.64
CA GLU A 640 2.65 4.45 -43.97
C GLU A 640 2.34 3.33 -44.96
N GLY A 641 1.19 3.39 -45.62
CA GLY A 641 0.71 2.35 -46.53
C GLY A 641 0.17 1.09 -45.85
N ALA A 642 -0.25 1.22 -44.60
CA ALA A 642 -0.88 0.13 -43.85
C ALA A 642 -2.06 -0.44 -44.66
N LYS A 643 -2.10 -1.77 -44.81
CA LYS A 643 -3.20 -2.51 -45.47
C LYS A 643 -4.19 -3.07 -44.45
N GLY A 644 -3.81 -3.05 -43.17
CA GLY A 644 -4.61 -3.52 -42.05
C GLY A 644 -4.67 -5.04 -41.93
N LEU A 645 -5.82 -5.57 -41.57
CA LEU A 645 -6.03 -6.99 -41.41
C LEU A 645 -6.34 -7.65 -42.77
N ILE A 646 -5.55 -8.64 -43.14
CA ILE A 646 -5.75 -9.43 -44.36
C ILE A 646 -6.47 -10.73 -43.99
N PHE A 647 -7.73 -10.84 -44.36
CA PHE A 647 -8.54 -12.02 -44.14
C PHE A 647 -8.46 -12.97 -45.36
N PRO A 648 -8.28 -14.30 -45.13
CA PRO A 648 -8.35 -15.26 -46.21
C PRO A 648 -9.78 -15.37 -46.76
N ASN A 649 -9.91 -15.80 -48.05
CA ASN A 649 -11.22 -16.09 -48.60
C ASN A 649 -11.99 -17.10 -47.73
N GLY A 650 -13.20 -16.73 -47.32
CA GLY A 650 -14.05 -17.57 -46.47
C GLY A 650 -13.60 -17.56 -45.00
N CYS A 651 -12.99 -16.44 -44.52
CA CYS A 651 -12.70 -16.23 -43.12
C CYS A 651 -13.95 -16.39 -42.24
N ASN A 652 -13.73 -16.74 -40.98
CA ASN A 652 -14.81 -16.99 -40.01
C ASN A 652 -15.06 -15.85 -39.03
N LEU A 653 -14.49 -14.69 -39.24
CA LEU A 653 -14.66 -13.56 -38.35
C LEU A 653 -16.16 -13.23 -38.16
N LYS A 654 -16.64 -13.29 -36.93
CA LYS A 654 -18.04 -13.07 -36.57
C LYS A 654 -18.25 -11.77 -35.81
N LYS A 655 -17.27 -11.40 -34.95
CA LYS A 655 -17.41 -10.32 -33.98
C LYS A 655 -16.23 -9.35 -34.05
N LEU A 656 -16.57 -8.07 -34.02
CA LEU A 656 -15.67 -6.93 -33.84
C LEU A 656 -16.19 -6.11 -32.66
N SER A 657 -15.44 -6.06 -31.59
CA SER A 657 -15.81 -5.34 -30.37
C SER A 657 -15.51 -3.83 -30.47
N SER A 658 -16.12 -3.01 -29.62
CA SER A 658 -15.88 -1.56 -29.58
C SER A 658 -14.40 -1.24 -29.35
N PHE A 659 -13.89 -0.23 -30.08
CA PHE A 659 -12.49 0.23 -29.98
C PHE A 659 -11.45 -0.88 -30.14
N SER A 660 -11.75 -1.92 -30.88
CA SER A 660 -10.83 -3.05 -31.07
C SER A 660 -9.73 -2.81 -32.10
N LEU A 661 -9.96 -1.93 -33.08
CA LEU A 661 -9.03 -1.68 -34.19
C LEU A 661 -8.81 -0.18 -34.43
N TYR A 662 -7.56 0.26 -34.34
CA TYR A 662 -7.11 1.56 -34.86
C TYR A 662 -6.27 1.36 -36.10
N MET A 663 -6.69 1.91 -37.24
CA MET A 663 -6.02 1.66 -38.50
C MET A 663 -5.92 2.92 -39.37
N GLU A 664 -4.79 3.10 -40.02
CA GLU A 664 -4.56 4.17 -41.02
C GLU A 664 -4.79 3.69 -42.46
N THR A 665 -5.90 3.00 -42.69
CA THR A 665 -6.31 2.58 -44.03
C THR A 665 -7.42 3.46 -44.57
N ASP A 666 -7.43 3.70 -45.90
CA ASP A 666 -8.47 4.50 -46.52
C ASP A 666 -9.82 3.77 -46.59
N THR A 667 -9.81 2.45 -46.56
CA THR A 667 -11.03 1.64 -46.67
C THR A 667 -10.91 0.41 -45.78
N PHE A 668 -11.91 0.16 -44.96
CA PHE A 668 -12.06 -1.08 -44.22
C PHE A 668 -13.21 -1.91 -44.79
N VAL A 669 -12.90 -3.14 -45.18
CA VAL A 669 -13.86 -4.06 -45.77
C VAL A 669 -14.40 -5.00 -44.70
N ILE A 670 -15.68 -4.92 -44.37
CA ILE A 670 -16.38 -5.81 -43.45
C ILE A 670 -16.56 -7.18 -44.13
N PRO A 671 -15.96 -8.27 -43.62
CA PRO A 671 -16.15 -9.60 -44.20
C PRO A 671 -17.62 -10.06 -44.22
N ALA A 672 -17.96 -10.89 -45.19
CA ALA A 672 -19.31 -11.46 -45.30
C ALA A 672 -19.75 -12.27 -44.06
N SER A 673 -18.81 -12.78 -43.30
CA SER A 673 -19.06 -13.58 -42.11
C SER A 673 -19.39 -12.76 -40.87
N VAL A 674 -19.08 -11.47 -40.80
CA VAL A 674 -19.32 -10.61 -39.64
C VAL A 674 -20.80 -10.40 -39.40
N THR A 675 -21.25 -10.73 -38.21
CA THR A 675 -22.63 -10.59 -37.75
C THR A 675 -22.78 -9.81 -36.45
N ASP A 676 -21.66 -9.48 -35.80
CA ASP A 676 -21.62 -8.67 -34.61
C ASP A 676 -20.51 -7.62 -34.70
N TYR A 677 -20.94 -6.37 -34.92
CA TYR A 677 -20.05 -5.21 -35.03
C TYR A 677 -20.51 -4.19 -34.01
N ALA A 678 -19.70 -3.94 -33.00
CA ALA A 678 -19.99 -2.93 -31.99
C ALA A 678 -19.70 -1.50 -32.54
N GLY A 679 -20.38 -0.51 -32.04
CA GLY A 679 -20.14 0.88 -32.43
C GLY A 679 -18.67 1.27 -32.21
N ASN A 680 -18.07 1.99 -33.15
CA ASN A 680 -16.64 2.34 -33.12
C ASN A 680 -15.65 1.17 -33.05
N ALA A 681 -16.01 -0.01 -33.53
CA ALA A 681 -15.08 -1.15 -33.52
C ALA A 681 -13.79 -0.86 -34.29
N VAL A 682 -13.90 -0.16 -35.44
CA VAL A 682 -12.76 0.31 -36.24
C VAL A 682 -12.75 1.82 -36.23
N PHE A 683 -11.65 2.44 -35.83
CA PHE A 683 -11.59 3.91 -35.75
C PHE A 683 -10.26 4.48 -36.27
N ARG A 684 -10.26 5.75 -36.61
CA ARG A 684 -9.14 6.56 -37.08
C ARG A 684 -9.32 7.98 -36.57
N VAL A 685 -8.26 8.61 -36.09
CA VAL A 685 -8.37 9.90 -35.39
C VAL A 685 -8.14 11.08 -36.32
N ASN A 686 -7.37 10.93 -37.39
CA ASN A 686 -6.90 12.09 -38.16
C ASN A 686 -7.31 12.13 -39.64
N ASP A 687 -8.11 11.15 -40.13
CA ASP A 687 -8.34 11.08 -41.56
C ASP A 687 -9.63 10.28 -41.95
N VAL A 688 -10.10 10.44 -43.13
CA VAL A 688 -11.37 9.85 -43.62
C VAL A 688 -11.14 8.37 -43.99
N MET A 689 -11.77 7.45 -43.25
CA MET A 689 -11.83 6.03 -43.58
C MET A 689 -13.22 5.71 -44.18
N LYS A 690 -13.30 4.90 -45.19
CA LYS A 690 -14.55 4.40 -45.76
C LYS A 690 -14.82 2.99 -45.37
N PHE A 691 -16.06 2.66 -45.11
CA PHE A 691 -16.50 1.29 -44.94
C PHE A 691 -17.00 0.70 -46.26
N GLU A 692 -16.58 -0.50 -46.55
CA GLU A 692 -17.17 -1.37 -47.54
C GLU A 692 -17.64 -2.66 -46.88
N VAL A 693 -18.63 -3.31 -47.41
CA VAL A 693 -19.16 -4.57 -46.90
C VAL A 693 -19.09 -5.61 -47.99
N GLU A 694 -18.42 -6.72 -47.67
CA GLU A 694 -18.27 -7.82 -48.61
C GLU A 694 -19.64 -8.35 -49.06
N LYS A 695 -19.72 -8.65 -50.37
CA LYS A 695 -20.96 -9.16 -50.97
C LYS A 695 -21.45 -10.41 -50.27
N GLY A 696 -22.70 -10.39 -49.83
CA GLY A 696 -23.33 -11.53 -49.19
C GLY A 696 -23.40 -11.41 -47.67
N ASN A 697 -22.89 -10.35 -47.07
CA ASN A 697 -23.07 -10.12 -45.65
C ASN A 697 -24.58 -10.06 -45.32
N PRO A 698 -25.05 -10.89 -44.36
CA PRO A 698 -26.50 -10.97 -44.08
C PRO A 698 -27.01 -9.77 -43.27
N LYS A 699 -26.15 -9.13 -42.49
CA LYS A 699 -26.56 -8.14 -41.49
C LYS A 699 -26.16 -6.72 -41.85
N TYR A 700 -25.02 -6.51 -42.46
CA TYR A 700 -24.48 -5.16 -42.70
C TYR A 700 -24.53 -4.76 -44.19
N VAL A 701 -24.49 -3.44 -44.42
CA VAL A 701 -24.40 -2.82 -45.73
C VAL A 701 -23.73 -1.43 -45.59
N ALA A 702 -23.06 -0.97 -46.63
CA ALA A 702 -22.45 0.34 -46.66
C ALA A 702 -23.08 1.22 -47.75
N PHE A 703 -23.34 2.49 -47.45
CA PHE A 703 -23.76 3.52 -48.36
C PHE A 703 -22.91 4.78 -48.17
N GLY A 704 -22.35 5.32 -49.21
CA GLY A 704 -21.51 6.50 -49.17
C GLY A 704 -20.27 6.36 -48.25
N GLY A 705 -19.85 5.10 -47.97
CA GLY A 705 -18.76 4.80 -47.05
C GLY A 705 -19.17 4.69 -45.56
N TRP A 706 -20.45 4.86 -45.25
CA TRP A 706 -21.02 4.73 -43.92
C TRP A 706 -21.52 3.30 -43.70
N LEU A 707 -21.35 2.77 -42.50
CA LEU A 707 -21.77 1.41 -42.15
C LEU A 707 -23.16 1.39 -41.53
N TYR A 708 -24.03 0.53 -42.04
CA TYR A 708 -25.39 0.32 -41.56
C TYR A 708 -25.68 -1.13 -41.25
N GLU A 709 -26.50 -1.34 -40.24
CA GLU A 709 -27.14 -2.63 -39.94
C GLU A 709 -28.54 -2.68 -40.53
N LYS A 710 -28.88 -3.80 -41.18
CA LYS A 710 -30.22 -4.09 -41.72
C LYS A 710 -31.11 -4.61 -40.61
N LEU A 711 -32.14 -3.87 -40.21
CA LEU A 711 -33.09 -4.21 -39.14
C LEU A 711 -34.23 -5.10 -39.61
N GLY A 712 -34.42 -5.25 -40.93
CA GLY A 712 -35.56 -5.90 -41.56
C GLY A 712 -36.54 -4.91 -42.14
N GLY A 713 -37.41 -5.34 -43.08
CA GLY A 713 -38.43 -4.47 -43.69
C GLY A 713 -37.88 -3.23 -44.39
N ASN A 714 -36.67 -3.23 -44.88
CA ASN A 714 -35.96 -2.08 -45.45
C ASN A 714 -35.58 -0.99 -44.43
N GLU A 715 -35.60 -1.23 -43.15
CA GLU A 715 -35.12 -0.30 -42.12
C GLU A 715 -33.64 -0.49 -41.86
N LEU A 716 -32.94 0.62 -41.57
CA LEU A 716 -31.51 0.65 -41.25
C LEU A 716 -31.26 1.30 -39.90
N LYS A 717 -30.28 0.74 -39.22
CA LYS A 717 -29.60 1.38 -38.11
C LYS A 717 -28.22 1.83 -38.56
N LEU A 718 -27.88 3.12 -38.39
CA LEU A 718 -26.54 3.62 -38.62
C LEU A 718 -25.63 3.07 -37.50
N VAL A 719 -24.56 2.39 -37.90
CA VAL A 719 -23.64 1.77 -36.95
C VAL A 719 -22.40 2.62 -36.72
N GLN A 720 -21.80 3.11 -37.81
CA GLN A 720 -20.63 3.96 -37.78
C GLN A 720 -20.46 4.78 -39.04
N ILE A 721 -19.96 6.01 -38.87
CA ILE A 721 -19.58 6.87 -39.97
C ILE A 721 -18.05 6.99 -40.07
N PRO A 722 -17.51 7.29 -41.30
CA PRO A 722 -16.11 7.70 -41.42
C PRO A 722 -15.86 8.98 -40.63
N TYR A 723 -14.77 9.07 -39.92
CA TYR A 723 -14.33 10.28 -39.25
C TYR A 723 -13.81 11.27 -40.33
N ASP A 724 -14.36 12.46 -40.42
CA ASP A 724 -13.89 13.55 -41.26
C ASP A 724 -13.65 14.80 -40.41
N PRO A 725 -12.40 15.13 -40.08
CA PRO A 725 -12.09 16.29 -39.23
C PRO A 725 -12.39 17.63 -39.91
N ALA A 726 -12.60 17.64 -41.24
CA ALA A 726 -12.93 18.82 -41.98
C ALA A 726 -14.46 19.03 -42.16
N ALA A 727 -15.27 18.04 -41.77
CA ALA A 727 -16.72 18.12 -41.90
C ALA A 727 -17.29 19.08 -40.85
N THR A 728 -17.89 20.17 -41.31
CA THR A 728 -18.61 21.12 -40.43
C THR A 728 -20.14 20.90 -40.47
N GLU A 729 -20.62 20.18 -41.47
CA GLU A 729 -22.02 19.80 -41.65
C GLU A 729 -22.11 18.31 -41.98
N LEU A 730 -23.18 17.67 -41.51
CA LEU A 730 -23.43 16.27 -41.75
C LEU A 730 -24.45 16.08 -42.87
N VAL A 731 -24.04 15.37 -43.92
CA VAL A 731 -24.93 15.01 -45.05
C VAL A 731 -25.08 13.50 -45.05
N PHE A 732 -26.25 13.02 -44.66
CA PHE A 732 -26.59 11.60 -44.70
C PHE A 732 -26.60 11.08 -46.13
N PRO A 733 -25.89 9.98 -46.47
CA PRO A 733 -25.90 9.45 -47.83
C PRO A 733 -27.25 8.85 -48.20
N GLU A 734 -27.55 8.85 -49.51
CA GLU A 734 -28.71 8.13 -50.02
C GLU A 734 -28.56 6.63 -49.80
N THR A 735 -29.60 6.01 -49.25
CA THR A 735 -29.61 4.58 -48.89
C THR A 735 -30.45 3.72 -49.87
N GLY A 736 -30.79 4.27 -51.02
CA GLY A 736 -31.57 3.56 -52.02
C GLY A 736 -32.99 3.20 -51.55
N ASP A 737 -33.33 1.91 -51.57
CA ASP A 737 -34.66 1.45 -51.12
C ASP A 737 -34.78 1.32 -49.60
N TYR A 738 -33.73 1.62 -48.87
CA TYR A 738 -33.70 1.51 -47.39
C TYR A 738 -34.00 2.86 -46.71
N THR A 739 -34.56 2.79 -45.51
CA THR A 739 -34.87 3.95 -44.68
C THR A 739 -34.10 3.92 -43.40
N LEU A 740 -33.33 4.97 -43.09
CA LEU A 740 -32.63 5.13 -41.82
C LEU A 740 -33.65 5.41 -40.69
N THR A 741 -33.77 4.51 -39.73
CA THR A 741 -34.72 4.63 -38.60
C THR A 741 -34.01 4.68 -37.22
N GLU A 742 -32.79 4.24 -37.14
CA GLU A 742 -32.06 4.25 -35.88
C GLU A 742 -30.62 4.76 -36.05
N ILE A 743 -30.12 5.49 -35.05
CA ILE A 743 -28.73 5.89 -34.92
C ILE A 743 -28.13 5.08 -33.78
N GLY A 744 -27.13 4.28 -34.07
CA GLY A 744 -26.54 3.31 -33.16
C GLY A 744 -25.61 3.91 -32.15
N THR A 745 -25.26 3.10 -31.16
CA THR A 745 -24.32 3.43 -30.08
C THR A 745 -22.99 3.89 -30.65
N MET A 746 -22.52 5.07 -30.20
CA MET A 746 -21.22 5.68 -30.57
C MET A 746 -21.04 5.93 -32.06
N ALA A 747 -22.11 5.96 -32.85
CA ALA A 747 -22.04 6.10 -34.31
C ALA A 747 -21.36 7.39 -34.79
N PHE A 748 -21.43 8.46 -33.99
CA PHE A 748 -20.87 9.78 -34.26
C PHE A 748 -19.91 10.27 -33.15
N ARG A 749 -19.28 9.39 -32.41
CA ARG A 749 -18.36 9.81 -31.36
C ARG A 749 -17.16 10.60 -31.93
N MET A 750 -16.73 11.65 -31.21
CA MET A 750 -15.57 12.51 -31.52
C MET A 750 -15.68 13.38 -32.78
N PHE A 751 -16.89 13.76 -33.24
CA PHE A 751 -17.07 14.65 -34.36
C PHE A 751 -17.10 16.13 -33.95
N SER A 752 -16.71 16.99 -34.90
CA SER A 752 -16.79 18.45 -34.74
C SER A 752 -17.73 19.03 -35.83
N LEU A 753 -18.97 19.34 -35.45
CA LEU A 753 -20.00 19.81 -36.34
C LEU A 753 -20.52 21.17 -35.87
N THR A 754 -20.75 22.11 -36.79
CA THR A 754 -21.46 23.35 -36.42
C THR A 754 -22.95 23.08 -36.22
N ASN A 755 -23.56 22.33 -37.12
CA ASN A 755 -24.98 22.00 -37.07
C ASN A 755 -25.19 20.50 -37.23
N LEU A 756 -25.94 19.90 -36.29
CA LEU A 756 -26.40 18.53 -36.39
C LEU A 756 -27.92 18.51 -36.60
N VAL A 757 -28.38 17.93 -37.71
CA VAL A 757 -29.79 17.78 -38.01
C VAL A 757 -30.13 16.29 -38.12
N ILE A 758 -30.94 15.79 -37.18
CA ILE A 758 -31.42 14.42 -37.22
C ILE A 758 -32.49 14.27 -38.29
N PRO A 759 -32.36 13.29 -39.21
CA PRO A 759 -33.33 13.09 -40.29
C PRO A 759 -34.76 12.77 -39.79
N ASP A 760 -35.74 13.20 -40.56
CA ASP A 760 -37.19 13.03 -40.26
C ASP A 760 -37.67 11.55 -40.32
N THR A 761 -36.78 10.62 -40.64
CA THR A 761 -37.05 9.18 -40.65
C THR A 761 -36.54 8.46 -39.37
N VAL A 762 -35.66 9.12 -38.60
CA VAL A 762 -35.07 8.54 -37.38
C VAL A 762 -36.09 8.52 -36.27
N LYS A 763 -36.29 7.35 -35.68
CA LYS A 763 -37.17 7.09 -34.54
C LYS A 763 -36.41 6.91 -33.23
N ARG A 764 -35.18 6.37 -33.31
CA ARG A 764 -34.38 6.00 -32.11
C ARG A 764 -32.95 6.51 -32.24
N ILE A 765 -32.43 7.04 -31.12
CA ILE A 765 -31.03 7.41 -30.94
C ILE A 765 -30.51 6.59 -29.75
N ASP A 766 -29.54 5.72 -29.97
CA ASP A 766 -28.98 4.85 -28.95
C ASP A 766 -28.00 5.58 -28.02
N ALA A 767 -27.61 4.92 -26.95
CA ALA A 767 -26.70 5.42 -25.92
C ALA A 767 -25.36 5.88 -26.54
N TYR A 768 -24.83 7.00 -26.05
CA TYR A 768 -23.55 7.58 -26.48
C TYR A 768 -23.45 7.89 -27.98
N ALA A 769 -24.54 7.91 -28.74
CA ALA A 769 -24.52 8.01 -30.21
C ALA A 769 -23.71 9.20 -30.73
N PHE A 770 -23.73 10.31 -30.03
CA PHE A 770 -23.05 11.57 -30.33
C PHE A 770 -22.09 12.01 -29.20
N ALA A 771 -21.64 11.10 -28.33
CA ALA A 771 -20.79 11.45 -27.21
C ALA A 771 -19.42 11.99 -27.66
N ASP A 772 -18.77 12.75 -26.79
CA ASP A 772 -17.43 13.34 -27.01
C ASP A 772 -17.31 14.18 -28.28
N SER A 773 -18.40 14.82 -28.72
CA SER A 773 -18.45 15.56 -29.95
C SER A 773 -18.66 17.05 -29.71
N THR A 774 -18.19 17.88 -30.63
CA THR A 774 -18.43 19.34 -30.62
C THR A 774 -19.53 19.69 -31.60
N TYR A 775 -20.60 20.36 -31.17
CA TYR A 775 -21.66 20.90 -32.03
C TYR A 775 -22.27 22.13 -31.38
N ALA A 776 -22.50 23.17 -32.20
CA ALA A 776 -23.15 24.39 -31.73
C ALA A 776 -24.68 24.24 -31.68
N ASN A 777 -25.28 23.62 -32.73
CA ASN A 777 -26.73 23.51 -32.83
C ASN A 777 -27.16 22.08 -33.16
N VAL A 778 -28.08 21.55 -32.37
CA VAL A 778 -28.69 20.23 -32.59
C VAL A 778 -30.16 20.39 -32.91
N THR A 779 -30.63 19.81 -34.04
CA THR A 779 -32.05 19.74 -34.39
C THR A 779 -32.54 18.29 -34.34
N ILE A 780 -33.45 18.00 -33.43
CA ILE A 780 -34.10 16.70 -33.26
C ILE A 780 -35.46 16.72 -33.95
N SER A 781 -35.61 15.80 -34.90
CA SER A 781 -36.84 15.73 -35.72
C SER A 781 -38.05 15.26 -34.91
N ALA A 782 -39.25 15.54 -35.41
CA ALA A 782 -40.49 15.12 -34.77
C ALA A 782 -40.73 13.60 -34.79
N SER A 783 -39.97 12.86 -35.58
CA SER A 783 -40.03 11.40 -35.73
C SER A 783 -39.33 10.67 -34.62
N VAL A 784 -38.46 11.33 -33.83
CA VAL A 784 -37.70 10.71 -32.78
C VAL A 784 -38.61 10.40 -31.61
N GLU A 785 -38.74 9.11 -31.32
CA GLU A 785 -39.57 8.55 -30.26
C GLU A 785 -38.79 8.23 -29.00
N TYR A 786 -37.48 7.90 -29.13
CA TYR A 786 -36.63 7.50 -28.04
C TYR A 786 -35.19 8.03 -28.20
N ILE A 787 -34.62 8.54 -27.07
CA ILE A 787 -33.22 8.95 -26.96
C ILE A 787 -32.66 8.26 -25.73
N ASP A 788 -31.65 7.42 -25.89
CA ASP A 788 -31.07 6.57 -24.86
C ASP A 788 -30.06 7.32 -23.95
N ASP A 789 -29.54 6.63 -22.93
CA ASP A 789 -28.64 7.18 -21.93
C ASP A 789 -27.41 7.84 -22.56
N TYR A 790 -27.07 9.05 -22.09
CA TYR A 790 -25.83 9.75 -22.47
C TYR A 790 -25.67 10.03 -23.98
N ALA A 791 -26.74 10.03 -24.75
CA ALA A 791 -26.67 10.10 -26.23
C ALA A 791 -25.83 11.27 -26.74
N PHE A 792 -25.82 12.42 -26.08
CA PHE A 792 -25.06 13.63 -26.40
C PHE A 792 -24.07 14.02 -25.28
N MET A 793 -23.59 13.05 -24.55
CA MET A 793 -22.66 13.26 -23.44
C MET A 793 -21.36 13.94 -23.92
N TYR A 794 -20.82 14.87 -23.11
CA TYR A 794 -19.66 15.69 -23.48
C TYR A 794 -19.79 16.43 -24.81
N GLY A 795 -21.01 16.90 -25.13
CA GLY A 795 -21.26 17.78 -26.27
C GLY A 795 -20.70 19.18 -26.02
N TYR A 796 -19.44 19.40 -26.42
CA TYR A 796 -18.77 20.69 -26.22
C TYR A 796 -19.32 21.77 -27.15
N GLY A 797 -19.47 23.00 -26.62
CA GLY A 797 -19.87 24.16 -27.40
C GLY A 797 -21.35 24.20 -27.81
N LEU A 798 -22.26 23.46 -27.17
CA LEU A 798 -23.68 23.42 -27.46
C LEU A 798 -24.34 24.75 -27.11
N GLU A 799 -24.79 25.48 -28.15
CA GLU A 799 -25.51 26.75 -28.04
C GLU A 799 -27.04 26.57 -28.06
N SER A 800 -27.53 25.60 -28.86
CA SER A 800 -28.97 25.36 -28.95
C SER A 800 -29.35 23.91 -29.25
N VAL A 801 -30.49 23.49 -28.70
CA VAL A 801 -31.20 22.27 -29.08
C VAL A 801 -32.60 22.61 -29.55
N THR A 802 -32.96 22.19 -30.76
CA THR A 802 -34.29 22.40 -31.35
C THR A 802 -35.07 21.10 -31.45
N PHE A 803 -36.16 20.97 -30.72
CA PHE A 803 -37.08 19.85 -30.84
C PHE A 803 -38.24 20.23 -31.76
N LYS A 804 -38.38 19.53 -32.89
CA LYS A 804 -39.47 19.76 -33.84
C LYS A 804 -40.80 19.09 -33.47
N GLY A 805 -40.73 18.12 -32.54
CA GLY A 805 -41.89 17.35 -32.10
C GLY A 805 -42.78 18.09 -31.11
N SER A 806 -44.09 17.98 -31.26
CA SER A 806 -45.06 18.46 -30.27
C SER A 806 -45.17 17.54 -29.05
N VAL A 807 -44.68 16.32 -29.15
CA VAL A 807 -44.60 15.34 -28.03
C VAL A 807 -43.14 15.10 -27.76
N PRO A 808 -42.69 15.28 -26.52
CA PRO A 808 -41.32 14.90 -26.12
C PRO A 808 -41.06 13.40 -26.36
N PRO A 809 -39.83 13.03 -26.80
CA PRO A 809 -39.48 11.64 -26.89
C PRO A 809 -39.34 11.02 -25.48
N GLU A 810 -39.40 9.71 -25.39
CA GLU A 810 -38.92 9.01 -24.21
C GLU A 810 -37.39 9.18 -24.12
N VAL A 811 -36.84 9.46 -22.90
CA VAL A 811 -35.44 9.76 -22.75
C VAL A 811 -34.81 8.95 -21.63
N GLY A 812 -33.59 8.50 -21.85
CA GLY A 812 -32.71 7.87 -20.87
C GLY A 812 -32.06 8.85 -19.88
N LYS A 813 -31.04 8.38 -19.22
CA LYS A 813 -30.31 9.13 -18.20
C LYS A 813 -29.39 10.17 -18.87
N GLU A 814 -29.42 11.42 -18.35
CA GLU A 814 -28.42 12.45 -18.61
C GLU A 814 -28.03 12.60 -20.09
N ILE A 815 -29.04 12.72 -20.99
CA ILE A 815 -28.82 12.73 -22.44
C ILE A 815 -27.89 13.84 -22.95
N PHE A 816 -27.73 14.95 -22.19
CA PHE A 816 -26.84 16.09 -22.48
C PHE A 816 -25.81 16.33 -21.38
N PHE A 817 -25.28 15.29 -20.73
CA PHE A 817 -24.31 15.43 -19.64
C PHE A 817 -22.99 16.07 -20.11
N CYS A 818 -22.54 17.13 -19.41
CA CYS A 818 -21.25 17.77 -19.65
C CYS A 818 -20.46 17.91 -18.33
N MET A 819 -19.24 17.36 -18.22
CA MET A 819 -18.44 17.37 -16.98
C MET A 819 -17.76 18.71 -16.62
N PHE A 820 -17.68 19.67 -17.56
CA PHE A 820 -16.81 20.84 -17.36
C PHE A 820 -17.50 22.20 -17.41
N ASP A 821 -18.81 22.26 -17.59
CA ASP A 821 -19.49 23.54 -17.65
C ASP A 821 -20.68 23.58 -16.69
N GLU A 822 -20.49 24.26 -15.57
CA GLU A 822 -21.58 24.71 -14.68
C GLU A 822 -22.56 25.66 -15.44
N THR A 823 -22.32 25.93 -16.73
CA THR A 823 -23.00 26.93 -17.54
C THR A 823 -23.79 26.36 -18.69
N LEU A 824 -24.44 25.18 -18.57
CA LEU A 824 -25.62 24.92 -19.43
C LEU A 824 -26.71 26.02 -19.26
N GLY A 825 -26.48 26.95 -18.36
CA GLY A 825 -27.28 28.17 -18.22
C GLY A 825 -27.34 29.06 -19.46
N GLY A 826 -26.53 28.78 -20.51
CA GLY A 826 -26.55 29.49 -21.79
C GLY A 826 -27.26 28.77 -22.96
N THR A 827 -27.38 27.43 -22.94
CA THR A 827 -27.95 26.66 -24.02
C THR A 827 -29.46 26.92 -24.19
N LYS A 828 -29.90 27.29 -25.37
CA LYS A 828 -31.32 27.54 -25.67
C LYS A 828 -32.01 26.27 -26.13
N ILE A 829 -33.17 25.95 -25.56
CA ILE A 829 -33.99 24.81 -25.96
C ILE A 829 -35.22 25.34 -26.73
N TYR A 830 -35.24 25.11 -28.02
CA TYR A 830 -36.33 25.53 -28.89
C TYR A 830 -37.40 24.44 -29.03
N VAL A 831 -38.66 24.78 -28.79
CA VAL A 831 -39.79 23.86 -28.84
C VAL A 831 -40.96 24.50 -29.60
N PRO A 832 -41.87 23.72 -30.24
CA PRO A 832 -43.05 24.27 -30.91
C PRO A 832 -43.94 25.05 -29.94
N GLU A 833 -44.36 26.29 -30.33
CA GLU A 833 -45.18 27.17 -29.50
C GLU A 833 -46.44 26.46 -28.98
N ALA A 834 -47.11 25.69 -29.80
CA ALA A 834 -48.33 24.96 -29.43
C ALA A 834 -48.11 23.84 -28.40
N ALA A 835 -46.87 23.44 -28.17
CA ALA A 835 -46.47 22.36 -27.23
C ALA A 835 -45.66 22.84 -26.03
N TYR A 836 -45.50 24.14 -25.86
CA TYR A 836 -44.65 24.75 -24.82
C TYR A 836 -44.91 24.19 -23.43
N GLU A 837 -46.14 24.16 -22.96
CA GLU A 837 -46.49 23.66 -21.61
C GLU A 837 -46.15 22.17 -21.44
N THR A 838 -46.26 21.38 -22.50
CA THR A 838 -45.91 19.95 -22.49
C THR A 838 -44.41 19.78 -22.32
N TRP A 839 -43.60 20.55 -23.04
CA TRP A 839 -42.15 20.52 -22.97
C TRP A 839 -41.61 21.10 -21.64
N LEU A 840 -42.19 22.20 -21.15
CA LEU A 840 -41.82 22.77 -19.87
C LEU A 840 -42.01 21.75 -18.74
N LYS A 841 -43.15 21.07 -18.74
CA LYS A 841 -43.39 20.01 -17.75
C LYS A 841 -42.40 18.89 -17.92
N PHE A 842 -42.17 18.42 -19.12
CA PHE A 842 -41.23 17.32 -19.41
C PHE A 842 -39.80 17.66 -18.90
N LEU A 843 -39.25 18.82 -19.29
CA LEU A 843 -37.89 19.23 -18.93
C LEU A 843 -37.75 19.50 -17.42
N THR A 844 -38.82 19.98 -16.75
CA THR A 844 -38.87 20.16 -15.32
C THR A 844 -38.85 18.82 -14.59
N ASP A 845 -39.62 17.84 -15.07
CA ASP A 845 -39.67 16.50 -14.48
C ASP A 845 -38.34 15.74 -14.72
N TYR A 846 -37.73 15.94 -15.89
CA TYR A 846 -36.42 15.41 -16.24
C TYR A 846 -35.32 15.94 -15.32
N GLY A 847 -35.24 17.27 -15.12
CA GLY A 847 -34.27 17.90 -14.23
C GLY A 847 -34.35 17.39 -12.79
N LYS A 848 -35.59 17.22 -12.27
CA LYS A 848 -35.82 16.64 -10.95
C LYS A 848 -35.42 15.19 -10.84
N LYS A 849 -35.65 14.39 -11.90
CA LYS A 849 -35.37 12.96 -11.92
C LYS A 849 -33.86 12.66 -11.87
N PHE A 850 -33.07 13.51 -12.52
CA PHE A 850 -31.62 13.31 -12.69
C PHE A 850 -30.77 14.31 -11.90
N ASP A 851 -31.39 15.12 -11.00
CA ASP A 851 -30.73 16.15 -10.18
C ASP A 851 -29.92 17.17 -11.02
N VAL A 852 -30.45 17.54 -12.17
CA VAL A 852 -29.82 18.50 -13.09
C VAL A 852 -30.64 19.79 -13.06
N GLU A 853 -30.12 20.82 -12.41
CA GLU A 853 -30.76 22.12 -12.36
C GLU A 853 -30.49 22.93 -13.65
N GLY A 854 -31.50 23.66 -14.14
CA GLY A 854 -31.32 24.72 -15.13
C GLY A 854 -31.82 24.44 -16.55
N TYR A 855 -32.09 23.19 -16.95
CA TYR A 855 -32.58 22.87 -18.31
C TYR A 855 -33.87 23.59 -18.70
N TYR A 856 -34.73 23.88 -17.75
CA TYR A 856 -36.04 24.53 -18.02
C TYR A 856 -35.97 26.06 -18.03
N ASN A 857 -34.83 26.68 -17.70
CA ASN A 857 -34.74 28.15 -17.60
C ASN A 857 -34.56 28.83 -18.96
N ASN A 858 -34.18 28.08 -20.01
CA ASN A 858 -33.83 28.60 -21.32
C ASN A 858 -34.73 28.07 -22.46
N ILE A 859 -36.00 27.72 -22.16
CA ILE A 859 -36.94 27.24 -23.15
C ILE A 859 -37.43 28.44 -23.98
N VAL A 860 -37.39 28.29 -25.30
CA VAL A 860 -37.81 29.29 -26.27
C VAL A 860 -38.81 28.65 -27.23
N THR A 861 -39.89 29.38 -27.60
CA THR A 861 -40.86 28.91 -28.61
C THR A 861 -40.41 29.22 -30.01
N ILE A 862 -40.70 28.33 -30.98
CA ILE A 862 -40.47 28.49 -32.40
C ILE A 862 -41.76 28.24 -33.18
#